data_8d92add85a55f4813a2ea6438ada6887
#
_entry.id   8d92add85a55f4813a2ea6438ada6887
#
_cell.length_a   1.000
_cell.length_b   1.000
_cell.length_c   1.000
_cell.angle_alpha   90.00
_cell.angle_beta   90.00
_cell.angle_gamma   90.00
#
_symmetry.space_group_name_H-M   'P 1'
#
loop_
_entity.id
_entity.type
_entity.pdbx_description
1 polymer ?
#
loop_
_entity_poly.entity_id
_entity_poly.type
_entity_poly.pdbx_seq_one_letter_code
_entity_poly.pdbx_strand_id
1 'polypeptide(L)'
;MHQTENPPLLLDLKNCGALGVISNDIQTSHSFIRHIIFELSYYHSPEDIQFVFFFDEEKNLERQNALIEDYRYLPHTNELFDGISQFVFDKESSGIVFGQLLSIMNNRSSNKREDIEDGISDQKQTQVVCVVFYDYDIKETGFSKYLPEVPKEGEPYVNSLGLTFIFIQAVKDMLPKYCGNIVNIDKENEKERKVSLRYNILSRETLNVLSEDKDDKTKANDTDKLIEYKYFRNEYIFDHEKYRDKYALAFKQLSAIYYTRVAENGNVPSMVTLFELYGYNSEKIENGEVRQSIAESWKNTEKNDVTRNLCVPIGKNEHGSMYLDLYEKADGPHMLVAGTTGSGKSESIITYLIGLCMKFSPMDLNLMLVDMKGGGFSDRLGNLPHCVGVVTDTAGEDEGTSAAYMLKRFLESLNAEIKRRKLLLSSFGVDNVDSYIRALRIIRQIKELESEPENTEIILKLKKKLNEKQTKLLDRDLKELSQLSHLVLVVDEFTELKRFSNESSDVDFIAEITTIARVGRTLGFHIILVSQNIEGAITDDIRVNSKARICLKVATKQASKEMIGNTAAAAPTMPLNGRAYLLVGTGTRFEYFQSAYTGANKNLNIEQPVIVTQVTNSGKFNSEFYSSKKDNIIKKKKSENVSEHDTQLAYIVNTIIDIGKESEKPRQIFLPPLPAIILDKTEWEGLD
;
A
#
# COMPACT_ATOMS: atom_id res chain seq x y z
N MET A 1 -45.78 28.25 -3.17
CA MET A 1 -44.73 28.21 -2.14
C MET A 1 -45.35 27.67 -0.86
N HIS A 2 -45.06 26.45 -0.47
CA HIS A 2 -45.41 25.95 0.85
C HIS A 2 -44.38 26.52 1.81
N GLN A 3 -44.76 27.49 2.62
CA GLN A 3 -43.98 27.88 3.80
C GLN A 3 -43.97 26.69 4.76
N THR A 4 -42.85 26.03 4.90
CA THR A 4 -42.67 25.09 6.01
C THR A 4 -42.61 25.90 7.30
N GLU A 5 -43.51 25.63 8.23
CA GLU A 5 -43.63 26.40 9.49
C GLU A 5 -42.39 26.35 10.37
N ASN A 6 -41.42 25.43 10.14
CA ASN A 6 -40.14 25.31 10.84
C ASN A 6 -39.05 24.78 9.90
N PRO A 7 -38.36 25.64 9.17
CA PRO A 7 -37.21 25.19 8.37
C PRO A 7 -36.11 24.67 9.30
N PRO A 8 -35.39 23.59 8.91
CA PRO A 8 -34.26 23.08 9.68
C PRO A 8 -33.15 24.14 9.76
N LEU A 9 -32.54 24.28 10.94
CA LEU A 9 -31.33 25.08 11.13
C LEU A 9 -30.15 24.27 10.61
N LEU A 10 -29.60 24.65 9.47
CA LEU A 10 -28.45 23.99 8.85
C LEU A 10 -27.15 24.72 9.21
N LEU A 11 -26.19 24.00 9.73
CA LEU A 11 -24.86 24.48 10.03
C LEU A 11 -23.83 23.65 9.26
N ASP A 12 -23.13 24.28 8.33
CA ASP A 12 -22.04 23.65 7.59
C ASP A 12 -20.75 23.68 8.41
N LEU A 13 -20.51 22.62 9.19
CA LEU A 13 -19.33 22.52 10.04
C LEU A 13 -18.03 22.45 9.23
N LYS A 14 -18.05 21.87 8.02
CA LYS A 14 -16.87 21.79 7.17
C LYS A 14 -16.37 23.18 6.75
N ASN A 15 -17.27 24.10 6.49
CA ASN A 15 -16.92 25.46 6.07
C ASN A 15 -16.88 26.48 7.23
N CYS A 16 -17.27 26.04 8.42
CA CYS A 16 -17.37 26.91 9.58
C CYS A 16 -16.01 27.33 10.18
N GLY A 17 -15.03 26.42 10.17
CA GLY A 17 -13.70 26.62 10.78
C GLY A 17 -13.72 26.76 12.29
N ALA A 18 -14.42 27.77 12.84
CA ALA A 18 -14.60 27.97 14.27
C ALA A 18 -16.04 28.34 14.62
N LEU A 19 -16.64 27.53 15.48
CA LEU A 19 -18.00 27.69 15.98
C LEU A 19 -17.99 28.00 17.47
N GLY A 20 -18.65 29.06 17.89
CA GLY A 20 -18.94 29.36 19.29
C GLY A 20 -20.33 28.84 19.66
N VAL A 21 -20.43 28.10 20.76
CA VAL A 21 -21.69 27.68 21.38
C VAL A 21 -21.82 28.38 22.72
N ILE A 22 -22.84 29.19 22.90
CA ILE A 22 -23.11 29.98 24.09
C ILE A 22 -24.41 29.52 24.70
N SER A 23 -24.44 29.34 26.02
CA SER A 23 -25.66 29.13 26.75
C SER A 23 -25.53 29.66 28.20
N ASN A 24 -26.62 30.24 28.68
CA ASN A 24 -26.77 30.62 30.10
C ASN A 24 -26.93 29.40 31.03
N ASP A 25 -27.06 28.19 30.44
CA ASP A 25 -27.12 26.90 31.14
C ASP A 25 -26.14 25.90 30.54
N ILE A 26 -25.11 25.57 31.32
CA ILE A 26 -24.03 24.67 30.93
C ILE A 26 -24.57 23.30 30.50
N GLN A 27 -25.55 22.76 31.20
CA GLN A 27 -26.12 21.44 30.84
C GLN A 27 -26.84 21.47 29.49
N THR A 28 -27.44 22.57 29.14
CA THR A 28 -28.02 22.79 27.81
C THR A 28 -26.94 22.78 26.72
N SER A 29 -25.81 23.42 26.92
CA SER A 29 -24.68 23.35 26.00
C SER A 29 -24.15 21.92 25.81
N HIS A 30 -23.99 21.19 26.92
CA HIS A 30 -23.53 19.79 26.84
C HIS A 30 -24.52 18.88 26.13
N SER A 31 -25.81 19.07 26.37
CA SER A 31 -26.85 18.30 25.66
C SER A 31 -26.81 18.57 24.15
N PHE A 32 -26.70 19.83 23.77
CA PHE A 32 -26.63 20.26 22.38
C PHE A 32 -25.38 19.67 21.68
N ILE A 33 -24.21 19.76 22.31
CA ILE A 33 -22.97 19.20 21.74
C ILE A 33 -23.05 17.68 21.61
N ARG A 34 -23.61 17.00 22.63
CA ARG A 34 -23.80 15.55 22.58
C ARG A 34 -24.69 15.15 21.41
N HIS A 35 -25.74 15.93 21.14
CA HIS A 35 -26.59 15.70 19.97
C HIS A 35 -25.83 15.87 18.66
N ILE A 36 -25.05 16.96 18.51
CA ILE A 36 -24.23 17.18 17.31
C ILE A 36 -23.25 16.03 17.10
N ILE A 37 -22.53 15.60 18.14
CA ILE A 37 -21.58 14.50 18.05
C ILE A 37 -22.29 13.19 17.69
N PHE A 38 -23.49 12.96 18.24
CA PHE A 38 -24.28 11.78 17.90
C PHE A 38 -24.69 11.80 16.43
N GLU A 39 -25.23 12.89 15.91
CA GLU A 39 -25.61 12.99 14.49
C GLU A 39 -24.40 12.80 13.57
N LEU A 40 -23.29 13.47 13.86
CA LEU A 40 -22.07 13.32 13.06
C LEU A 40 -21.55 11.88 13.08
N SER A 41 -21.55 11.24 14.25
CA SER A 41 -21.11 9.85 14.40
C SER A 41 -22.05 8.83 13.77
N TYR A 42 -23.34 9.18 13.65
CA TYR A 42 -24.34 8.31 13.04
C TYR A 42 -24.28 8.32 11.50
N TYR A 43 -24.00 9.47 10.91
CA TYR A 43 -24.00 9.66 9.46
C TYR A 43 -22.61 9.54 8.80
N HIS A 44 -21.54 9.59 9.59
CA HIS A 44 -20.16 9.56 9.08
C HIS A 44 -19.36 8.44 9.74
N SER A 45 -18.46 7.82 8.99
CA SER A 45 -17.56 6.83 9.52
C SER A 45 -16.42 7.48 10.34
N PRO A 46 -15.72 6.73 11.21
CA PRO A 46 -14.52 7.22 11.90
C PRO A 46 -13.40 7.69 10.94
N GLU A 47 -13.39 7.22 9.68
CA GLU A 47 -12.46 7.66 8.64
C GLU A 47 -12.82 9.02 8.05
N ASP A 48 -14.12 9.35 8.06
CA ASP A 48 -14.61 10.64 7.56
C ASP A 48 -14.47 11.74 8.60
N ILE A 49 -14.75 11.43 9.87
CA ILE A 49 -14.72 12.38 10.99
C ILE A 49 -14.05 11.77 12.22
N GLN A 50 -13.19 12.55 12.86
CA GLN A 50 -12.57 12.26 14.16
C GLN A 50 -12.84 13.41 15.13
N PHE A 51 -13.04 13.09 16.42
CA PHE A 51 -13.26 14.07 17.46
C PHE A 51 -12.06 14.15 18.41
N VAL A 52 -11.68 15.37 18.78
CA VAL A 52 -10.71 15.65 19.82
C VAL A 52 -11.38 16.52 20.87
N PHE A 53 -11.33 16.13 22.14
CA PHE A 53 -11.98 16.82 23.24
C PHE A 53 -10.96 17.48 24.16
N PHE A 54 -11.12 18.78 24.38
CA PHE A 54 -10.34 19.55 25.34
C PHE A 54 -11.25 19.92 26.49
N PHE A 55 -11.00 19.34 27.67
CA PHE A 55 -11.74 19.62 28.88
C PHE A 55 -10.92 20.55 29.76
N ASP A 56 -11.63 21.38 30.55
CA ASP A 56 -11.02 22.24 31.55
C ASP A 56 -10.17 21.43 32.54
N GLU A 57 -9.08 22.03 33.02
CA GLU A 57 -8.18 21.49 34.06
C GLU A 57 -8.87 21.43 35.41
N GLU A 58 -10.09 20.95 35.47
CA GLU A 58 -10.86 20.89 36.67
C GLU A 58 -10.31 19.83 37.64
N LYS A 59 -10.11 20.23 38.88
CA LYS A 59 -9.66 19.39 39.98
C LYS A 59 -10.67 18.30 40.40
N ASN A 60 -11.85 18.25 39.78
CA ASN A 60 -12.90 17.29 40.08
C ASN A 60 -12.86 16.09 39.12
N LEU A 61 -12.20 15.02 39.56
CA LEU A 61 -12.08 13.77 38.83
C LEU A 61 -13.44 13.13 38.46
N GLU A 62 -14.45 13.29 39.30
CA GLU A 62 -15.78 12.69 39.05
C GLU A 62 -16.46 13.33 37.85
N ARG A 63 -16.33 14.64 37.69
CA ARG A 63 -16.89 15.37 36.54
C ARG A 63 -16.13 15.06 35.24
N GLN A 64 -14.81 14.99 35.30
CA GLN A 64 -13.99 14.58 34.17
C GLN A 64 -14.37 13.18 33.71
N ASN A 65 -14.46 12.22 34.63
CA ASN A 65 -14.86 10.85 34.32
C ASN A 65 -16.26 10.79 33.72
N ALA A 66 -17.19 11.59 34.21
CA ALA A 66 -18.56 11.65 33.67
C ALA A 66 -18.57 12.17 32.23
N LEU A 67 -17.75 13.15 31.88
CA LEU A 67 -17.64 13.67 30.49
C LEU A 67 -16.94 12.68 29.56
N ILE A 68 -15.89 11.99 30.04
CA ILE A 68 -15.24 10.93 29.29
C ILE A 68 -16.22 9.77 29.01
N GLU A 69 -17.01 9.39 30.03
CA GLU A 69 -17.99 8.31 29.88
C GLU A 69 -19.00 8.54 28.77
N ASP A 70 -19.34 9.78 28.49
CA ASP A 70 -20.24 10.13 27.42
C ASP A 70 -19.68 9.77 26.03
N TYR A 71 -18.37 9.91 25.81
CA TYR A 71 -17.75 9.81 24.46
C TYR A 71 -16.72 8.70 24.28
N ARG A 72 -16.21 8.08 25.38
CA ARG A 72 -15.10 7.12 25.32
C ARG A 72 -15.36 5.87 24.48
N TYR A 73 -16.62 5.55 24.23
CA TYR A 73 -17.02 4.40 23.42
C TYR A 73 -17.18 4.72 21.94
N LEU A 74 -17.05 5.99 21.55
CA LEU A 74 -17.13 6.37 20.14
C LEU A 74 -15.87 5.91 19.40
N PRO A 75 -16.01 5.16 18.30
CA PRO A 75 -14.86 4.79 17.49
C PRO A 75 -14.16 6.00 16.87
N HIS A 76 -14.85 7.13 16.74
CA HIS A 76 -14.36 8.41 16.23
C HIS A 76 -13.40 9.15 17.19
N THR A 77 -12.99 8.54 18.30
CA THR A 77 -12.13 9.18 19.31
C THR A 77 -10.81 8.44 19.56
N ASN A 78 -10.48 7.41 18.76
CA ASN A 78 -9.38 6.50 19.08
C ASN A 78 -8.35 6.30 17.95
N GLU A 79 -8.56 6.86 16.76
CA GLU A 79 -7.77 6.50 15.58
C GLU A 79 -6.94 7.65 14.98
N LEU A 80 -7.08 8.87 15.48
CA LEU A 80 -6.42 10.04 14.90
C LEU A 80 -4.91 10.08 15.19
N PHE A 81 -4.51 9.65 16.39
CA PHE A 81 -3.13 9.71 16.87
C PHE A 81 -2.67 8.34 17.36
N ASP A 82 -1.50 7.92 16.92
CA ASP A 82 -0.89 6.65 17.31
C ASP A 82 -0.53 6.68 18.81
N GLY A 83 -1.30 5.93 19.64
CA GLY A 83 -1.04 5.77 21.06
C GLY A 83 -1.25 7.02 21.92
N ILE A 84 -1.88 8.08 21.38
CA ILE A 84 -2.18 9.31 22.11
C ILE A 84 -3.70 9.48 22.23
N SER A 85 -4.18 9.75 23.47
CA SER A 85 -5.60 9.98 23.72
C SER A 85 -6.11 11.24 23.01
N GLN A 86 -7.30 11.14 22.44
CA GLN A 86 -8.04 12.29 21.88
C GLN A 86 -8.83 13.06 22.96
N PHE A 87 -8.70 12.68 24.24
CA PHE A 87 -9.26 13.35 25.39
C PHE A 87 -8.15 14.07 26.17
N VAL A 88 -8.26 15.38 26.30
CA VAL A 88 -7.24 16.26 26.90
C VAL A 88 -7.80 16.89 28.16
N PHE A 89 -7.12 16.70 29.30
CA PHE A 89 -7.55 17.18 30.59
C PHE A 89 -6.50 18.03 31.35
N ASP A 90 -5.29 18.06 30.84
CA ASP A 90 -4.18 18.76 31.48
C ASP A 90 -3.28 19.47 30.46
N LYS A 91 -2.46 20.36 30.95
CA LYS A 91 -1.59 21.20 30.12
C LYS A 91 -0.52 20.38 29.37
N GLU A 92 -0.07 19.26 29.93
CA GLU A 92 0.96 18.41 29.31
C GLU A 92 0.36 17.66 28.13
N SER A 93 -0.78 16.98 28.31
CA SER A 93 -1.50 16.28 27.23
C SER A 93 -1.99 17.23 26.15
N SER A 94 -2.39 18.45 26.54
CA SER A 94 -2.73 19.54 25.62
C SER A 94 -1.58 19.88 24.69
N GLY A 95 -0.38 20.08 25.21
CA GLY A 95 0.80 20.38 24.39
C GLY A 95 1.14 19.27 23.38
N ILE A 96 0.99 18.01 23.79
CA ILE A 96 1.24 16.86 22.92
C ILE A 96 0.20 16.81 21.78
N VAL A 97 -1.08 16.90 22.13
CA VAL A 97 -2.18 16.82 21.15
C VAL A 97 -2.16 18.00 20.20
N PHE A 98 -1.92 19.22 20.68
CA PHE A 98 -1.76 20.37 19.81
C PHE A 98 -0.55 20.25 18.88
N GLY A 99 0.56 19.67 19.35
CA GLY A 99 1.73 19.37 18.49
C GLY A 99 1.38 18.44 17.34
N GLN A 100 0.58 17.39 17.61
CA GLN A 100 0.10 16.45 16.61
C GLN A 100 -0.88 17.11 15.61
N LEU A 101 -1.85 17.87 16.11
CA LEU A 101 -2.78 18.62 15.25
C LEU A 101 -2.02 19.62 14.35
N LEU A 102 -1.03 20.31 14.90
CA LEU A 102 -0.19 21.25 14.15
C LEU A 102 0.62 20.53 13.06
N SER A 103 1.13 19.33 13.36
CA SER A 103 1.81 18.49 12.38
C SER A 103 0.87 18.09 11.23
N ILE A 104 -0.35 17.67 11.55
CA ILE A 104 -1.39 17.35 10.53
C ILE A 104 -1.65 18.58 9.66
N MET A 105 -1.84 19.77 10.25
CA MET A 105 -2.11 21.00 9.52
C MET A 105 -0.95 21.40 8.60
N ASN A 106 0.28 21.34 9.12
CA ASN A 106 1.46 21.67 8.31
C ASN A 106 1.63 20.72 7.11
N ASN A 107 1.42 19.43 7.33
CA ASN A 107 1.48 18.42 6.26
C ASN A 107 0.37 18.69 5.20
N ARG A 108 -0.86 18.93 5.64
CA ARG A 108 -1.99 19.23 4.74
C ARG A 108 -1.79 20.55 3.99
N SER A 109 -1.23 21.57 4.65
CA SER A 109 -0.92 22.86 4.03
C SER A 109 0.19 22.73 2.98
N SER A 110 1.20 21.89 3.21
CA SER A 110 2.27 21.61 2.25
C SER A 110 1.75 20.84 1.03
N ASN A 111 0.99 19.78 1.25
CA ASN A 111 0.40 18.98 0.20
C ASN A 111 -0.56 19.81 -0.67
N LYS A 112 -1.40 20.64 -0.06
CA LYS A 112 -2.34 21.50 -0.80
C LYS A 112 -1.64 22.52 -1.71
N ARG A 113 -0.44 23.00 -1.36
CA ARG A 113 0.37 23.85 -2.24
C ARG A 113 0.95 23.06 -3.40
N GLU A 114 1.43 21.85 -3.15
CA GLU A 114 1.96 20.96 -4.19
C GLU A 114 0.82 20.48 -5.13
N ASP A 115 -0.36 20.12 -4.60
CA ASP A 115 -1.53 19.69 -5.39
C ASP A 115 -2.07 20.80 -6.33
N ILE A 116 -2.02 22.07 -5.90
CA ILE A 116 -2.39 23.22 -6.74
C ILE A 116 -1.39 23.41 -7.88
N GLU A 117 -0.10 23.22 -7.64
CA GLU A 117 0.96 23.30 -8.65
C GLU A 117 0.87 22.14 -9.65
N ASP A 118 0.46 20.95 -9.20
CA ASP A 118 0.41 19.72 -10.01
C ASP A 118 -0.98 19.42 -10.63
N GLY A 119 -2.02 20.23 -10.31
CA GLY A 119 -3.37 20.10 -10.90
C GLY A 119 -4.14 18.84 -10.47
N ILE A 120 -3.82 18.29 -9.29
CA ILE A 120 -4.45 17.08 -8.73
C ILE A 120 -5.71 17.49 -7.94
N SER A 121 -6.84 16.83 -8.19
CA SER A 121 -8.10 17.08 -7.48
C SER A 121 -8.06 16.57 -6.04
N ASP A 122 -8.75 17.29 -5.13
CA ASP A 122 -8.89 17.05 -3.69
C ASP A 122 -8.87 15.56 -3.29
N GLN A 123 -7.84 15.14 -2.56
CA GLN A 123 -7.85 13.87 -1.86
C GLN A 123 -8.84 13.94 -0.69
N LYS A 124 -9.65 12.90 -0.50
CA LYS A 124 -10.58 12.77 0.63
C LYS A 124 -9.80 12.83 1.94
N GLN A 125 -9.96 13.91 2.70
CA GLN A 125 -9.28 14.12 3.97
C GLN A 125 -10.24 13.87 5.13
N THR A 126 -9.79 13.14 6.16
CA THR A 126 -10.53 12.99 7.42
C THR A 126 -10.75 14.36 8.06
N GLN A 127 -12.01 14.70 8.36
CA GLN A 127 -12.35 15.93 9.09
C GLN A 127 -12.06 15.73 10.57
N VAL A 128 -11.43 16.71 11.20
CA VAL A 128 -11.14 16.68 12.63
C VAL A 128 -11.97 17.76 13.32
N VAL A 129 -12.85 17.35 14.23
CA VAL A 129 -13.69 18.26 15.01
C VAL A 129 -13.12 18.35 16.43
N CYS A 130 -12.56 19.49 16.77
CA CYS A 130 -11.99 19.79 18.08
C CYS A 130 -13.05 20.47 18.94
N VAL A 131 -13.55 19.80 19.99
CA VAL A 131 -14.53 20.34 20.94
C VAL A 131 -13.79 20.87 22.17
N VAL A 132 -13.87 22.16 22.38
CA VAL A 132 -13.18 22.89 23.47
C VAL A 132 -14.19 23.31 24.52
N PHE A 133 -14.14 22.66 25.68
CA PHE A 133 -14.95 22.99 26.83
C PHE A 133 -14.16 24.00 27.68
N TYR A 134 -14.72 25.23 27.80
CA TYR A 134 -14.18 26.30 28.65
C TYR A 134 -12.72 26.75 28.37
N ASP A 135 -12.19 27.59 29.16
CA ASP A 135 -10.95 28.39 29.22
C ASP A 135 -9.66 27.95 28.53
N TYR A 136 -9.71 27.07 27.56
CA TYR A 136 -8.53 26.69 26.80
C TYR A 136 -8.05 27.83 25.92
N ASP A 137 -6.89 28.41 26.21
CA ASP A 137 -6.26 29.44 25.36
C ASP A 137 -5.44 28.82 24.22
N ILE A 138 -6.07 28.70 23.07
CA ILE A 138 -5.43 28.19 21.86
C ILE A 138 -4.38 29.16 21.30
N LYS A 139 -4.34 30.44 21.72
CA LYS A 139 -3.41 31.43 21.18
C LYS A 139 -1.94 31.08 21.43
N GLU A 140 -1.64 30.44 22.57
CA GLU A 140 -0.28 30.02 22.90
C GLU A 140 0.21 28.79 22.13
N THR A 141 -0.67 28.09 21.42
CA THR A 141 -0.39 26.76 20.82
C THR A 141 0.10 26.76 19.40
N GLY A 142 0.30 27.91 18.77
CA GLY A 142 0.75 28.03 17.37
C GLY A 142 -0.36 27.94 16.34
N PHE A 143 -1.62 27.73 16.73
CA PHE A 143 -2.77 27.75 15.82
C PHE A 143 -3.18 29.16 15.38
N SER A 144 -2.71 30.21 16.03
CA SER A 144 -3.08 31.59 15.73
C SER A 144 -2.89 32.00 14.27
N LYS A 145 -1.91 31.41 13.58
CA LYS A 145 -1.65 31.66 12.15
C LYS A 145 -2.72 31.03 11.23
N TYR A 146 -3.45 30.02 11.69
CA TYR A 146 -4.49 29.30 10.93
C TYR A 146 -5.90 29.71 11.33
N LEU A 147 -6.05 30.56 12.38
CA LEU A 147 -7.29 31.04 12.92
C LEU A 147 -7.38 32.58 12.90
N PRO A 148 -7.00 33.28 11.81
CA PRO A 148 -7.18 34.71 11.70
C PRO A 148 -8.69 35.05 11.66
N GLU A 149 -9.04 36.26 12.08
CA GLU A 149 -10.42 36.75 11.99
C GLU A 149 -10.98 36.73 10.55
N VAL A 150 -10.11 37.04 9.59
CA VAL A 150 -10.40 36.92 8.15
C VAL A 150 -9.18 36.30 7.48
N PRO A 151 -9.30 35.16 6.80
CA PRO A 151 -8.18 34.58 6.07
C PRO A 151 -7.80 35.49 4.92
N LYS A 152 -6.50 35.72 4.72
CA LYS A 152 -5.98 36.45 3.57
C LYS A 152 -6.14 35.60 2.32
N GLU A 153 -6.32 36.25 1.16
CA GLU A 153 -6.42 35.55 -0.11
C GLU A 153 -5.16 34.70 -0.36
N GLY A 154 -5.34 33.40 -0.57
CA GLY A 154 -4.25 32.42 -0.76
C GLY A 154 -3.63 31.83 0.53
N GLU A 155 -4.04 32.25 1.73
CA GLU A 155 -3.59 31.63 2.96
C GLU A 155 -4.54 30.49 3.40
N PRO A 156 -4.02 29.34 3.87
CA PRO A 156 -4.85 28.25 4.34
C PRO A 156 -5.52 28.62 5.67
N TYR A 157 -6.83 28.40 5.75
CA TYR A 157 -7.59 28.50 6.99
C TYR A 157 -7.92 27.09 7.50
N VAL A 158 -8.21 26.94 8.80
CA VAL A 158 -8.44 25.61 9.43
C VAL A 158 -9.45 24.75 8.69
N ASN A 159 -10.57 25.32 8.23
CA ASN A 159 -11.59 24.60 7.49
C ASN A 159 -11.05 24.02 6.18
N SER A 160 -10.23 24.76 5.46
CA SER A 160 -9.62 24.30 4.21
C SER A 160 -8.59 23.17 4.43
N LEU A 161 -8.14 22.99 5.67
CA LEU A 161 -7.24 21.92 6.11
C LEU A 161 -7.98 20.78 6.81
N GLY A 162 -9.32 20.77 6.77
CA GLY A 162 -10.16 19.72 7.34
C GLY A 162 -10.21 19.73 8.87
N LEU A 163 -10.08 20.90 9.51
CA LEU A 163 -10.25 21.06 10.95
C LEU A 163 -11.39 22.03 11.24
N THR A 164 -12.17 21.72 12.27
CA THR A 164 -13.23 22.59 12.81
C THR A 164 -13.11 22.63 14.34
N PHE A 165 -13.14 23.83 14.90
CA PHE A 165 -13.14 24.02 16.35
C PHE A 165 -14.54 24.42 16.83
N ILE A 166 -15.02 23.79 17.90
CA ILE A 166 -16.26 24.13 18.58
C ILE A 166 -15.91 24.59 20.00
N PHE A 167 -16.10 25.88 20.27
CA PHE A 167 -15.86 26.48 21.59
C PHE A 167 -17.15 26.62 22.37
N ILE A 168 -17.18 26.11 23.60
CA ILE A 168 -18.33 26.12 24.47
C ILE A 168 -18.06 27.12 25.60
N GLN A 169 -18.89 28.18 25.67
CA GLN A 169 -18.74 29.26 26.68
C GLN A 169 -20.07 29.68 27.27
N ALA A 170 -20.02 30.22 28.46
CA ALA A 170 -21.23 30.76 29.13
C ALA A 170 -21.69 32.11 28.54
N VAL A 171 -20.73 32.93 28.11
CA VAL A 171 -20.98 34.27 27.57
C VAL A 171 -20.14 34.55 26.34
N LYS A 172 -20.64 35.41 25.45
CA LYS A 172 -20.03 35.74 24.18
C LYS A 172 -18.62 36.33 24.32
N ASP A 173 -18.37 37.13 25.34
CA ASP A 173 -17.10 37.82 25.52
C ASP A 173 -15.93 36.88 25.87
N MET A 174 -16.25 35.65 26.31
CA MET A 174 -15.25 34.59 26.53
C MET A 174 -14.91 33.79 25.27
N LEU A 175 -15.65 33.94 24.17
CA LEU A 175 -15.32 33.29 22.92
C LEU A 175 -14.07 33.91 22.30
N PRO A 176 -13.21 33.10 21.67
CA PRO A 176 -12.11 33.61 20.87
C PRO A 176 -12.64 34.54 19.75
N LYS A 177 -11.90 35.65 19.51
CA LYS A 177 -12.32 36.67 18.52
C LYS A 177 -12.50 36.15 17.10
N TYR A 178 -11.85 35.04 16.75
CA TYR A 178 -11.97 34.38 15.45
C TYR A 178 -13.20 33.48 15.32
N CYS A 179 -14.05 33.34 16.33
CA CYS A 179 -15.35 32.67 16.22
C CYS A 179 -16.36 33.60 15.53
N GLY A 180 -16.39 33.53 14.20
CA GLY A 180 -17.39 34.27 13.39
C GLY A 180 -18.77 33.63 13.42
N ASN A 181 -18.85 32.32 13.65
CA ASN A 181 -20.10 31.56 13.71
C ASN A 181 -20.47 31.28 15.16
N ILE A 182 -21.66 31.68 15.57
CA ILE A 182 -22.08 31.61 16.98
C ILE A 182 -23.51 31.06 17.05
N VAL A 183 -23.67 29.98 17.83
CA VAL A 183 -24.98 29.47 18.25
C VAL A 183 -25.20 29.93 19.69
N ASN A 184 -26.21 30.73 19.93
CA ASN A 184 -26.64 31.12 21.25
C ASN A 184 -27.92 30.38 21.65
N ILE A 185 -27.93 29.72 22.80
CA ILE A 185 -29.03 28.91 23.31
C ILE A 185 -29.43 29.43 24.67
N ASP A 186 -30.51 30.23 24.68
CA ASP A 186 -31.04 30.80 25.93
C ASP A 186 -32.15 29.91 26.48
N LYS A 187 -32.00 29.49 27.74
CA LYS A 187 -33.03 28.79 28.49
C LYS A 187 -34.01 29.80 29.03
N GLU A 188 -35.23 29.89 28.44
CA GLU A 188 -36.28 30.79 28.91
C GLU A 188 -37.08 30.15 30.01
N ASN A 189 -37.38 28.85 29.93
CA ASN A 189 -38.00 28.06 31.00
C ASN A 189 -37.62 26.57 30.87
N GLU A 190 -38.18 25.68 31.68
CA GLU A 190 -37.80 24.25 31.67
C GLU A 190 -38.09 23.54 30.32
N LYS A 191 -39.01 24.07 29.52
CA LYS A 191 -39.47 23.44 28.26
C LYS A 191 -39.09 24.23 27.02
N GLU A 192 -38.72 25.49 27.12
CA GLU A 192 -38.55 26.40 26.00
C GLU A 192 -37.12 26.92 25.94
N ARG A 193 -36.50 26.81 24.80
CA ARG A 193 -35.18 27.33 24.47
C ARG A 193 -35.29 28.29 23.29
N LYS A 194 -34.65 29.43 23.38
CA LYS A 194 -34.47 30.35 22.25
C LYS A 194 -33.10 30.08 21.66
N VAL A 195 -33.06 29.66 20.39
CA VAL A 195 -31.84 29.42 19.65
C VAL A 195 -31.69 30.53 18.62
N SER A 196 -30.55 31.18 18.62
CA SER A 196 -30.11 32.09 17.58
C SER A 196 -28.80 31.68 16.99
N LEU A 197 -28.74 31.71 15.65
CA LEU A 197 -27.51 31.44 14.90
C LEU A 197 -27.02 32.73 14.25
N ARG A 198 -25.82 33.14 14.60
CA ARG A 198 -25.06 34.16 13.88
C ARG A 198 -24.00 33.46 13.05
N TYR A 199 -23.95 33.68 11.74
CA TYR A 199 -22.94 33.10 10.90
C TYR A 199 -22.27 34.16 10.04
N ASN A 200 -20.95 34.00 9.89
CA ASN A 200 -20.13 34.84 9.01
C ASN A 200 -19.86 34.08 7.72
N ILE A 201 -20.20 34.67 6.60
CA ILE A 201 -20.06 34.03 5.29
C ILE A 201 -18.63 34.27 4.82
N LEU A 202 -17.77 33.23 4.94
CA LEU A 202 -16.37 33.27 4.51
C LEU A 202 -16.20 32.99 3.00
N SER A 203 -17.27 32.58 2.25
CA SER A 203 -17.20 32.40 0.80
C SER A 203 -18.43 32.93 0.06
N ARG A 204 -18.20 33.59 -1.07
CA ARG A 204 -19.26 34.07 -1.96
C ARG A 204 -20.07 32.98 -2.66
N GLU A 205 -19.57 31.75 -2.73
CA GLU A 205 -20.22 30.66 -3.44
C GLU A 205 -21.41 30.06 -2.68
N THR A 206 -21.37 30.07 -1.34
CA THR A 206 -22.47 29.55 -0.51
C THR A 206 -23.71 30.46 -0.50
N LEU A 207 -23.55 31.72 -0.88
CA LEU A 207 -24.67 32.71 -0.96
C LEU A 207 -25.63 32.46 -2.12
N ASN A 208 -25.18 31.85 -3.21
CA ASN A 208 -26.01 31.63 -4.41
C ASN A 208 -27.06 30.53 -4.23
N VAL A 209 -26.89 29.66 -3.22
CA VAL A 209 -27.85 28.57 -2.94
C VAL A 209 -28.98 29.01 -2.02
N LEU A 210 -28.79 30.06 -1.22
CA LEU A 210 -29.75 30.49 -0.21
C LEU A 210 -30.55 31.77 -0.55
N SER A 211 -30.23 32.47 -1.65
CA SER A 211 -30.91 33.71 -2.04
C SER A 211 -31.45 33.65 -3.46
N GLU A 212 -32.66 33.12 -3.65
CA GLU A 212 -33.46 33.37 -4.83
C GLU A 212 -34.28 34.69 -4.73
N ASP A 213 -34.05 35.54 -3.76
CA ASP A 213 -34.64 36.87 -3.68
C ASP A 213 -33.77 37.94 -4.34
N LYS A 214 -34.13 38.28 -5.58
CA LYS A 214 -33.38 39.16 -6.52
C LYS A 214 -33.54 40.67 -6.31
N ASP A 215 -34.12 41.16 -5.24
CA ASP A 215 -34.52 42.58 -5.17
C ASP A 215 -33.86 43.49 -4.12
N ASP A 216 -32.78 43.07 -3.45
CA ASP A 216 -32.11 44.00 -2.51
C ASP A 216 -30.61 44.22 -2.89
N LYS A 217 -30.41 45.15 -3.86
CA LYS A 217 -29.06 45.57 -4.32
C LYS A 217 -28.39 46.65 -3.43
N THR A 218 -28.91 46.91 -2.27
CA THR A 218 -28.39 47.97 -1.40
C THR A 218 -28.09 47.44 -0.01
N LYS A 219 -26.91 46.87 0.19
CA LYS A 219 -26.08 46.87 1.42
C LYS A 219 -24.97 45.81 1.33
N ALA A 220 -23.92 46.18 0.62
CA ALA A 220 -22.77 45.30 0.39
C ALA A 220 -21.77 45.22 1.54
N ASN A 221 -22.08 45.68 2.76
CA ASN A 221 -21.10 45.76 3.87
C ASN A 221 -21.54 45.06 5.17
N ASP A 222 -22.62 44.29 5.19
CA ASP A 222 -23.01 43.53 6.39
C ASP A 222 -22.75 42.05 6.14
N THR A 223 -21.54 41.61 6.51
CA THR A 223 -21.09 40.21 6.35
C THR A 223 -21.70 39.25 7.37
N ASP A 224 -22.37 39.79 8.40
CA ASP A 224 -22.96 39.04 9.50
C ASP A 224 -24.48 38.87 9.30
N LYS A 225 -24.99 37.66 9.14
CA LYS A 225 -26.41 37.37 9.18
C LYS A 225 -26.80 36.77 10.50
N LEU A 226 -27.81 37.36 11.17
CA LEU A 226 -28.41 36.83 12.38
C LEU A 226 -29.76 36.18 12.01
N ILE A 227 -29.88 34.87 12.26
CA ILE A 227 -31.10 34.11 12.15
C ILE A 227 -31.63 33.83 13.54
N GLU A 228 -32.77 34.39 13.94
CA GLU A 228 -33.41 34.15 15.21
C GLU A 228 -34.63 33.22 15.04
N TYR A 229 -34.59 32.12 15.84
CA TYR A 229 -35.74 31.24 16.00
C TYR A 229 -36.32 31.40 17.39
N LYS A 230 -37.61 31.77 17.46
CA LYS A 230 -38.24 32.08 18.75
C LYS A 230 -38.56 30.87 19.62
N TYR A 231 -38.78 29.69 19.04
CA TYR A 231 -39.17 28.50 19.82
C TYR A 231 -38.59 27.23 19.21
N PHE A 232 -37.71 26.59 19.90
CA PHE A 232 -37.22 25.27 19.57
C PHE A 232 -37.70 24.27 20.63
N ARG A 233 -38.70 23.44 20.32
CA ARG A 233 -39.28 22.42 21.21
C ARG A 233 -38.71 21.04 20.90
N ASN A 234 -37.40 20.86 20.93
CA ASN A 234 -36.85 19.51 20.82
C ASN A 234 -36.27 19.12 22.18
N GLU A 235 -37.08 18.46 22.99
CA GLU A 235 -36.69 18.01 24.34
C GLU A 235 -35.46 17.07 24.27
N TYR A 236 -35.28 16.30 23.20
CA TYR A 236 -34.14 15.39 23.06
C TYR A 236 -32.82 16.12 22.95
N ILE A 237 -32.77 17.26 22.30
CA ILE A 237 -31.54 18.03 22.10
C ILE A 237 -31.07 18.73 23.38
N PHE A 238 -31.99 19.17 24.24
CA PHE A 238 -31.67 20.12 25.28
C PHE A 238 -31.84 19.59 26.70
N ASP A 239 -32.46 18.43 26.93
CA ASP A 239 -32.60 17.84 28.27
C ASP A 239 -31.47 16.86 28.56
N HIS A 240 -30.42 17.40 29.15
CA HIS A 240 -29.19 16.69 29.47
C HIS A 240 -29.39 15.50 30.41
N GLU A 241 -30.16 15.66 31.46
CA GLU A 241 -30.34 14.61 32.47
C GLU A 241 -31.26 13.49 31.97
N LYS A 242 -32.37 13.86 31.34
CA LYS A 242 -33.41 12.93 30.93
C LYS A 242 -32.97 11.99 29.77
N TYR A 243 -32.12 12.45 28.87
CA TYR A 243 -31.73 11.70 27.69
C TYR A 243 -30.26 11.26 27.64
N ARG A 244 -29.48 11.60 28.67
CA ARG A 244 -28.05 11.24 28.78
C ARG A 244 -27.81 9.75 28.60
N ASP A 245 -28.56 8.91 29.32
CA ASP A 245 -28.41 7.46 29.27
C ASP A 245 -28.76 6.89 27.87
N LYS A 246 -29.69 7.51 27.17
CA LYS A 246 -30.03 7.10 25.79
C LYS A 246 -28.90 7.40 24.82
N TYR A 247 -28.27 8.56 24.90
CA TYR A 247 -27.09 8.88 24.10
C TYR A 247 -25.89 7.98 24.46
N ALA A 248 -25.64 7.76 25.75
CA ALA A 248 -24.58 6.85 26.19
C ALA A 248 -24.80 5.42 25.66
N LEU A 249 -26.05 4.93 25.67
CA LEU A 249 -26.41 3.64 25.07
C LEU A 249 -26.21 3.65 23.55
N ALA A 250 -26.62 4.72 22.87
CA ALA A 250 -26.46 4.85 21.43
C ALA A 250 -24.98 4.88 21.02
N PHE A 251 -24.13 5.59 21.77
CA PHE A 251 -22.67 5.59 21.55
C PHE A 251 -22.05 4.19 21.77
N LYS A 252 -22.51 3.45 22.79
CA LYS A 252 -22.10 2.05 23.00
C LYS A 252 -22.55 1.15 21.85
N GLN A 253 -23.75 1.37 21.31
CA GLN A 253 -24.23 0.62 20.13
C GLN A 253 -23.42 0.96 18.88
N LEU A 254 -23.06 2.23 18.68
CA LEU A 254 -22.17 2.63 17.58
C LEU A 254 -20.78 1.97 17.70
N SER A 255 -20.24 1.82 18.91
CA SER A 255 -18.96 1.15 19.12
C SER A 255 -19.01 -0.36 18.82
N ALA A 256 -20.19 -0.97 18.99
CA ALA A 256 -20.41 -2.38 18.70
C ALA A 256 -20.70 -2.66 17.22
N ILE A 257 -21.02 -1.61 16.46
CA ILE A 257 -21.03 -1.72 14.99
C ILE A 257 -19.59 -1.97 14.60
N TYR A 258 -19.28 -3.24 14.29
CA TYR A 258 -18.08 -3.58 13.59
C TYR A 258 -18.17 -2.88 12.23
N TYR A 259 -17.54 -1.74 12.15
CA TYR A 259 -17.11 -1.28 10.85
C TYR A 259 -16.13 -2.36 10.41
N THR A 260 -16.63 -3.37 9.67
CA THR A 260 -15.78 -3.86 8.62
C THR A 260 -15.37 -2.57 7.98
N ARG A 261 -14.19 -2.13 8.34
CA ARG A 261 -13.59 -1.08 7.57
C ARG A 261 -13.90 -1.48 6.13
N VAL A 262 -14.65 -0.61 5.42
CA VAL A 262 -14.32 -0.44 4.02
C VAL A 262 -12.81 -0.33 3.94
N ALA A 263 -12.14 -0.22 5.02
CA ALA A 263 -10.76 -0.33 5.37
C ALA A 263 -10.17 -1.73 5.52
N GLU A 264 -10.86 -2.78 5.52
CA GLU A 264 -10.35 -3.95 4.82
C GLU A 264 -10.27 -3.66 3.32
N ASN A 265 -10.99 -2.63 2.85
CA ASN A 265 -10.88 -2.07 1.52
C ASN A 265 -10.38 -0.61 1.48
N GLY A 266 -10.26 0.14 2.53
CA GLY A 266 -9.86 1.57 2.54
C GLY A 266 -8.49 1.87 3.11
N ASN A 267 -7.89 0.99 3.92
CA ASN A 267 -6.51 1.11 4.36
C ASN A 267 -5.70 -0.08 3.88
N VAL A 268 -4.64 0.21 3.18
CA VAL A 268 -3.65 -0.80 2.83
C VAL A 268 -3.14 -1.44 4.13
N PRO A 269 -3.23 -2.77 4.32
CA PRO A 269 -2.87 -3.43 5.57
C PRO A 269 -1.44 -3.11 5.98
N SER A 270 -1.16 -3.06 7.28
CA SER A 270 0.17 -2.75 7.79
C SER A 270 1.20 -3.85 7.52
N MET A 271 0.74 -5.09 7.41
CA MET A 271 1.54 -6.27 7.07
C MET A 271 0.68 -7.27 6.30
N VAL A 272 1.28 -7.94 5.34
CA VAL A 272 0.70 -9.07 4.61
C VAL A 272 1.75 -10.18 4.58
N THR A 273 1.41 -11.40 4.93
CA THR A 273 2.33 -12.54 4.80
C THR A 273 2.13 -13.27 3.47
N LEU A 274 3.12 -14.05 3.04
CA LEU A 274 3.02 -14.85 1.82
C LEU A 274 1.84 -15.83 1.88
N PHE A 275 1.63 -16.49 3.03
CA PHE A 275 0.53 -17.43 3.18
C PHE A 275 -0.84 -16.76 3.18
N GLU A 276 -0.97 -15.60 3.81
CA GLU A 276 -2.21 -14.79 3.73
C GLU A 276 -2.51 -14.33 2.31
N LEU A 277 -1.48 -14.02 1.53
CA LEU A 277 -1.64 -13.60 0.14
C LEU A 277 -2.21 -14.70 -0.75
N TYR A 278 -1.81 -15.96 -0.49
CA TYR A 278 -2.26 -17.14 -1.25
C TYR A 278 -3.40 -17.89 -0.58
N GLY A 279 -3.88 -17.44 0.59
CA GLY A 279 -4.95 -18.11 1.34
C GLY A 279 -4.55 -19.48 1.89
N TYR A 280 -3.28 -19.64 2.25
CA TYR A 280 -2.78 -20.86 2.90
C TYR A 280 -3.00 -20.77 4.41
N ASN A 281 -3.55 -21.84 4.98
CA ASN A 281 -3.76 -22.01 6.41
C ASN A 281 -3.06 -23.29 6.91
N SER A 282 -3.02 -23.49 8.24
CA SER A 282 -2.35 -24.64 8.84
C SER A 282 -2.88 -25.96 8.30
N GLU A 283 -4.18 -26.10 8.09
CA GLU A 283 -4.82 -27.30 7.57
C GLU A 283 -4.34 -27.64 6.15
N LYS A 284 -4.30 -26.68 5.25
CA LYS A 284 -3.81 -26.85 3.86
C LYS A 284 -2.33 -27.25 3.82
N ILE A 285 -1.54 -26.74 4.77
CA ILE A 285 -0.11 -27.05 4.88
C ILE A 285 0.07 -28.50 5.35
N GLU A 286 -0.65 -28.90 6.41
CA GLU A 286 -0.59 -30.25 7.00
C GLU A 286 -1.12 -31.32 6.03
N ASN A 287 -2.19 -31.03 5.30
CA ASN A 287 -2.78 -31.93 4.31
C ASN A 287 -1.99 -32.03 2.99
N GLY A 288 -0.93 -31.24 2.81
CA GLY A 288 -0.15 -31.24 1.56
C GLY A 288 -0.86 -30.56 0.36
N GLU A 289 -1.96 -29.86 0.59
CA GLU A 289 -2.73 -29.17 -0.45
C GLU A 289 -1.91 -28.10 -1.19
N VAL A 290 -0.96 -27.47 -0.49
CA VAL A 290 -0.05 -26.49 -1.09
C VAL A 290 0.82 -27.13 -2.18
N ARG A 291 1.41 -28.32 -1.89
CA ARG A 291 2.20 -29.08 -2.87
C ARG A 291 1.34 -29.51 -4.07
N GLN A 292 0.14 -30.03 -3.80
CA GLN A 292 -0.79 -30.42 -4.83
C GLN A 292 -1.19 -29.25 -5.72
N SER A 293 -1.53 -28.11 -5.14
CA SER A 293 -1.92 -26.88 -5.87
C SER A 293 -0.81 -26.40 -6.81
N ILE A 294 0.45 -26.41 -6.37
CA ILE A 294 1.60 -26.03 -7.22
C ILE A 294 1.79 -27.05 -8.34
N ALA A 295 1.76 -28.34 -8.04
CA ALA A 295 1.92 -29.40 -9.05
C ALA A 295 0.80 -29.38 -10.11
N GLU A 296 -0.45 -29.14 -9.70
CA GLU A 296 -1.58 -28.96 -10.60
C GLU A 296 -1.45 -27.68 -11.44
N SER A 297 -0.94 -26.58 -10.83
CA SER A 297 -0.67 -25.33 -11.54
C SER A 297 0.30 -25.54 -12.70
N TRP A 298 1.36 -26.31 -12.50
CA TRP A 298 2.35 -26.62 -13.56
C TRP A 298 1.81 -27.48 -14.66
N LYS A 299 0.87 -28.38 -14.35
CA LYS A 299 0.23 -29.26 -15.36
C LYS A 299 -0.85 -28.54 -16.15
N ASN A 300 -1.51 -27.56 -15.58
CA ASN A 300 -2.64 -26.86 -16.20
C ASN A 300 -2.16 -25.66 -17.05
N THR A 301 -1.54 -25.96 -18.19
CA THR A 301 -1.03 -24.95 -19.13
C THR A 301 -2.12 -24.17 -19.86
N GLU A 302 -3.38 -24.63 -19.85
CA GLU A 302 -4.50 -23.88 -20.44
C GLU A 302 -4.93 -22.72 -19.56
N LYS A 303 -5.02 -22.94 -18.24
CA LYS A 303 -5.35 -21.91 -17.24
C LYS A 303 -4.15 -20.99 -16.97
N ASN A 304 -2.96 -21.58 -16.86
CA ASN A 304 -1.72 -20.90 -16.54
C ASN A 304 -0.82 -20.78 -17.78
N ASP A 305 -1.31 -20.08 -18.79
CA ASP A 305 -0.59 -19.94 -20.05
C ASP A 305 0.41 -18.79 -19.99
N VAL A 306 1.69 -19.14 -19.90
CA VAL A 306 2.82 -18.20 -19.88
C VAL A 306 2.87 -17.32 -21.15
N THR A 307 2.27 -17.78 -22.26
CA THR A 307 2.19 -17.00 -23.52
C THR A 307 1.08 -15.95 -23.51
N ARG A 308 0.37 -15.77 -22.40
CA ARG A 308 -0.73 -14.81 -22.24
C ARG A 308 -0.55 -13.86 -21.06
N ASN A 309 0.06 -14.31 -19.98
CA ASN A 309 0.27 -13.51 -18.79
C ASN A 309 1.43 -14.03 -17.92
N LEU A 310 2.01 -13.12 -17.15
CA LEU A 310 2.94 -13.39 -16.05
C LEU A 310 2.37 -12.81 -14.72
N CYS A 311 1.05 -12.90 -14.59
CA CYS A 311 0.27 -12.29 -13.54
C CYS A 311 0.31 -13.13 -12.27
N VAL A 312 0.79 -12.55 -11.16
CA VAL A 312 0.77 -13.13 -9.81
C VAL A 312 0.49 -12.05 -8.76
N PRO A 313 -0.07 -12.41 -7.60
CA PRO A 313 -0.27 -11.46 -6.52
C PRO A 313 1.08 -11.09 -5.88
N ILE A 314 1.26 -9.80 -5.56
CA ILE A 314 2.48 -9.27 -4.94
C ILE A 314 2.25 -8.66 -3.56
N GLY A 315 1.00 -8.45 -3.18
CA GLY A 315 0.62 -7.81 -1.92
C GLY A 315 -0.86 -7.51 -1.88
N LYS A 316 -1.24 -6.59 -1.01
CA LYS A 316 -2.62 -6.10 -0.89
C LYS A 316 -2.65 -4.57 -0.95
N ASN A 317 -3.65 -4.03 -1.62
CA ASN A 317 -4.01 -2.61 -1.59
C ASN A 317 -5.34 -2.42 -0.84
N GLU A 318 -5.93 -1.26 -0.92
CA GLU A 318 -7.24 -0.94 -0.32
C GLU A 318 -8.40 -1.74 -0.91
N HIS A 319 -8.23 -2.33 -2.10
CA HIS A 319 -9.26 -3.10 -2.80
C HIS A 319 -9.05 -4.62 -2.68
N GLY A 320 -8.02 -5.07 -1.98
CA GLY A 320 -7.69 -6.48 -1.79
C GLY A 320 -6.35 -6.89 -2.39
N SER A 321 -6.28 -8.12 -2.93
CA SER A 321 -5.03 -8.63 -3.49
C SER A 321 -4.61 -7.85 -4.73
N MET A 322 -3.37 -7.37 -4.73
CA MET A 322 -2.76 -6.63 -5.81
C MET A 322 -1.89 -7.55 -6.68
N TYR A 323 -2.07 -7.46 -7.98
CA TYR A 323 -1.39 -8.30 -8.95
C TYR A 323 -0.42 -7.50 -9.81
N LEU A 324 0.67 -8.14 -10.19
CA LEU A 324 1.65 -7.64 -11.17
C LEU A 324 1.75 -8.62 -12.33
N ASP A 325 1.71 -8.10 -13.55
CA ASP A 325 1.81 -8.88 -14.78
C ASP A 325 2.90 -8.31 -15.69
N LEU A 326 4.10 -8.88 -15.65
CA LEU A 326 5.20 -8.47 -16.54
C LEU A 326 5.07 -8.99 -17.97
N TYR A 327 3.90 -9.45 -18.37
CA TYR A 327 3.65 -9.75 -19.77
C TYR A 327 3.69 -8.46 -20.62
N GLU A 328 4.22 -8.51 -21.84
CA GLU A 328 4.45 -7.33 -22.69
C GLU A 328 3.20 -6.48 -22.91
N LYS A 329 2.04 -7.13 -23.09
CA LYS A 329 0.75 -6.46 -23.35
C LYS A 329 0.05 -5.96 -22.08
N ALA A 330 0.61 -6.24 -20.91
CA ALA A 330 0.11 -5.81 -19.61
C ALA A 330 1.05 -4.78 -18.97
N ASP A 331 1.57 -5.04 -17.77
CA ASP A 331 2.45 -4.12 -17.02
C ASP A 331 3.90 -4.14 -17.54
N GLY A 332 4.31 -5.20 -18.27
CA GLY A 332 5.69 -5.44 -18.66
C GLY A 332 6.14 -4.85 -20.02
N PRO A 333 7.23 -5.35 -20.61
CA PRO A 333 7.93 -6.57 -20.20
C PRO A 333 9.00 -6.39 -19.13
N HIS A 334 9.45 -5.19 -18.81
CA HIS A 334 10.54 -4.92 -17.87
C HIS A 334 10.08 -4.05 -16.72
N MET A 335 10.77 -4.17 -15.57
CA MET A 335 10.44 -3.48 -14.35
C MET A 335 11.67 -2.83 -13.70
N LEU A 336 11.45 -1.67 -13.09
CA LEU A 336 12.41 -0.98 -12.25
C LEU A 336 11.91 -0.99 -10.79
N VAL A 337 12.78 -1.31 -9.84
CA VAL A 337 12.44 -1.34 -8.41
C VAL A 337 13.43 -0.50 -7.62
N ALA A 338 12.91 0.43 -6.83
CA ALA A 338 13.72 1.29 -5.99
C ALA A 338 13.28 1.27 -4.52
N GLY A 339 14.26 1.47 -3.62
CA GLY A 339 14.00 1.58 -2.19
C GLY A 339 15.27 1.56 -1.38
N THR A 340 15.28 2.23 -0.22
CA THR A 340 16.40 2.21 0.72
C THR A 340 16.61 0.84 1.35
N THR A 341 17.77 0.65 1.99
CA THR A 341 18.04 -0.55 2.82
C THR A 341 16.93 -0.68 3.88
N GLY A 342 16.40 -1.90 4.05
CA GLY A 342 15.35 -2.19 5.02
C GLY A 342 13.93 -1.76 4.60
N SER A 343 13.74 -1.14 3.43
CA SER A 343 12.40 -0.77 2.94
C SER A 343 11.51 -1.96 2.54
N GLY A 344 12.07 -3.17 2.42
CA GLY A 344 11.35 -4.37 1.95
C GLY A 344 11.52 -4.68 0.47
N LYS A 345 12.46 -4.04 -0.22
CA LYS A 345 12.72 -4.19 -1.65
C LYS A 345 12.94 -5.65 -2.08
N SER A 346 13.88 -6.35 -1.44
CA SER A 346 14.17 -7.76 -1.75
C SER A 346 12.98 -8.67 -1.48
N GLU A 347 12.25 -8.44 -0.38
CA GLU A 347 11.04 -9.20 -0.06
C GLU A 347 9.96 -9.05 -1.13
N SER A 348 9.76 -7.81 -1.64
CA SER A 348 8.78 -7.54 -2.70
C SER A 348 9.10 -8.28 -4.00
N ILE A 349 10.39 -8.33 -4.36
CA ILE A 349 10.84 -9.02 -5.57
C ILE A 349 10.75 -10.53 -5.38
N ILE A 350 11.18 -11.06 -4.23
CA ILE A 350 11.07 -12.49 -3.90
C ILE A 350 9.61 -12.93 -3.94
N THR A 351 8.68 -12.12 -3.42
CA THR A 351 7.24 -12.40 -3.50
C THR A 351 6.79 -12.59 -4.95
N TYR A 352 7.21 -11.71 -5.85
CA TYR A 352 6.86 -11.82 -7.26
C TYR A 352 7.48 -13.06 -7.92
N LEU A 353 8.78 -13.28 -7.71
CA LEU A 353 9.51 -14.41 -8.32
C LEU A 353 8.99 -15.76 -7.84
N ILE A 354 8.77 -15.90 -6.52
CA ILE A 354 8.25 -17.14 -5.97
C ILE A 354 6.82 -17.42 -6.44
N GLY A 355 6.02 -16.36 -6.59
CA GLY A 355 4.68 -16.44 -7.17
C GLY A 355 4.70 -16.97 -8.60
N LEU A 356 5.64 -16.49 -9.42
CA LEU A 356 5.85 -17.00 -10.77
C LEU A 356 6.26 -18.49 -10.76
N CYS A 357 7.20 -18.87 -9.89
CA CYS A 357 7.65 -20.25 -9.77
C CYS A 357 6.57 -21.22 -9.24
N MET A 358 5.65 -20.72 -8.41
CA MET A 358 4.48 -21.50 -7.97
C MET A 358 3.48 -21.71 -9.11
N LYS A 359 3.35 -20.73 -10.00
CA LYS A 359 2.34 -20.73 -11.06
C LYS A 359 2.80 -21.45 -12.33
N PHE A 360 4.03 -21.26 -12.74
CA PHE A 360 4.58 -21.78 -13.99
C PHE A 360 5.65 -22.84 -13.76
N SER A 361 5.73 -23.83 -14.64
CA SER A 361 6.74 -24.88 -14.57
C SER A 361 8.13 -24.35 -14.96
N PRO A 362 9.23 -25.06 -14.57
CA PRO A 362 10.58 -24.71 -15.02
C PRO A 362 10.76 -24.78 -16.55
N MET A 363 9.90 -25.51 -17.24
CA MET A 363 9.91 -25.59 -18.71
C MET A 363 9.26 -24.36 -19.38
N ASP A 364 8.39 -23.65 -18.67
CA ASP A 364 7.69 -22.47 -19.18
C ASP A 364 8.35 -21.15 -18.74
N LEU A 365 8.98 -21.12 -17.55
CA LEU A 365 9.58 -19.92 -16.99
C LEU A 365 10.91 -20.23 -16.29
N ASN A 366 11.94 -19.45 -16.61
CA ASN A 366 13.24 -19.55 -15.98
C ASN A 366 13.65 -18.24 -15.29
N LEU A 367 14.54 -18.36 -14.31
CA LEU A 367 15.14 -17.26 -13.58
C LEU A 367 16.65 -17.17 -13.86
N MET A 368 17.15 -15.96 -14.05
CA MET A 368 18.59 -15.66 -13.98
C MET A 368 18.80 -14.54 -12.95
N LEU A 369 19.74 -14.73 -12.03
CA LEU A 369 19.96 -13.87 -10.90
C LEU A 369 21.36 -13.26 -10.94
N VAL A 370 21.44 -11.93 -10.88
CA VAL A 370 22.70 -11.18 -10.71
C VAL A 370 22.59 -10.44 -9.38
N ASP A 371 23.36 -10.90 -8.39
CA ASP A 371 23.34 -10.40 -7.02
C ASP A 371 24.76 -9.85 -6.67
N MET A 372 24.91 -8.55 -6.88
CA MET A 372 26.22 -7.86 -6.70
C MET A 372 26.53 -7.51 -5.26
N LYS A 373 25.66 -7.86 -4.29
CA LYS A 373 25.90 -7.65 -2.86
C LYS A 373 26.13 -8.93 -2.09
N GLY A 374 25.87 -10.08 -2.72
CA GLY A 374 25.94 -11.39 -2.10
C GLY A 374 24.87 -11.65 -1.05
N GLY A 375 24.26 -12.83 -1.06
CA GLY A 375 23.41 -13.33 0.02
C GLY A 375 21.92 -12.90 0.00
N GLY A 376 21.48 -12.07 -0.94
CA GLY A 376 20.10 -11.60 -0.99
C GLY A 376 19.13 -12.55 -1.71
N PHE A 377 19.22 -12.60 -3.03
CA PHE A 377 18.37 -13.44 -3.88
C PHE A 377 19.00 -14.81 -4.17
N SER A 378 20.31 -14.83 -4.38
CA SER A 378 21.05 -16.02 -4.80
C SER A 378 20.93 -17.16 -3.80
N ASP A 379 21.06 -16.88 -2.52
CA ASP A 379 21.01 -17.90 -1.46
C ASP A 379 19.59 -18.47 -1.28
N ARG A 380 18.57 -17.62 -1.49
CA ARG A 380 17.17 -17.99 -1.28
C ARG A 380 16.53 -18.67 -2.48
N LEU A 381 16.88 -18.28 -3.70
CA LEU A 381 16.22 -18.71 -4.93
C LEU A 381 17.13 -19.47 -5.92
N GLY A 382 18.44 -19.46 -5.71
CA GLY A 382 19.41 -20.06 -6.64
C GLY A 382 19.26 -21.57 -6.82
N ASN A 383 18.74 -22.27 -5.82
CA ASN A 383 18.51 -23.73 -5.86
C ASN A 383 17.14 -24.13 -6.47
N LEU A 384 16.31 -23.16 -6.87
CA LEU A 384 15.03 -23.47 -7.52
C LEU A 384 15.26 -24.15 -8.87
N PRO A 385 14.42 -25.13 -9.26
CA PRO A 385 14.51 -25.79 -10.56
C PRO A 385 14.31 -24.83 -11.74
N HIS A 386 13.77 -23.62 -11.49
CA HIS A 386 13.63 -22.55 -12.46
C HIS A 386 14.91 -21.76 -12.70
N CYS A 387 15.91 -21.87 -11.79
CA CYS A 387 17.10 -21.05 -11.86
C CYS A 387 18.10 -21.66 -12.88
N VAL A 388 18.40 -20.90 -13.94
CA VAL A 388 19.28 -21.32 -15.04
C VAL A 388 20.59 -20.53 -15.11
N GLY A 389 20.87 -19.74 -14.09
CA GLY A 389 22.12 -19.01 -13.93
C GLY A 389 22.12 -18.05 -12.75
N VAL A 390 23.23 -18.02 -12.02
CA VAL A 390 23.45 -17.11 -10.88
C VAL A 390 24.82 -16.48 -11.00
N VAL A 391 24.92 -15.17 -10.80
CA VAL A 391 26.18 -14.42 -10.67
C VAL A 391 26.16 -13.67 -9.34
N THR A 392 27.21 -13.84 -8.54
CA THR A 392 27.38 -13.16 -7.26
C THR A 392 28.76 -12.48 -7.18
N ASP A 393 28.89 -11.47 -6.31
CA ASP A 393 30.18 -10.78 -6.05
C ASP A 393 31.12 -11.58 -5.13
N THR A 394 30.66 -12.74 -4.62
CA THR A 394 31.46 -13.61 -3.73
C THR A 394 32.53 -14.46 -4.45
N ALA A 395 32.75 -14.17 -5.72
CA ALA A 395 33.82 -14.80 -6.51
C ALA A 395 35.20 -14.41 -5.96
N GLY A 396 36.07 -15.39 -5.80
CA GLY A 396 37.37 -15.26 -5.14
C GLY A 396 38.33 -14.23 -5.77
N GLU A 397 39.47 -14.01 -5.09
CA GLU A 397 40.48 -13.02 -5.49
C GLU A 397 41.28 -13.41 -6.76
N ASP A 398 41.05 -14.60 -7.34
CA ASP A 398 41.70 -15.05 -8.56
C ASP A 398 41.13 -14.37 -9.82
N GLU A 399 42.00 -14.02 -10.77
CA GLU A 399 41.58 -13.34 -12.03
C GLU A 399 40.47 -14.05 -12.80
N GLY A 400 40.36 -15.38 -12.75
CA GLY A 400 39.30 -16.17 -13.40
C GLY A 400 37.97 -16.23 -12.67
N THR A 401 37.89 -15.69 -11.42
CA THR A 401 36.68 -15.68 -10.58
C THR A 401 36.26 -14.28 -10.16
N SER A 402 36.92 -13.23 -10.66
CA SER A 402 36.56 -11.86 -10.34
C SER A 402 35.10 -11.55 -10.82
N ALA A 403 34.38 -10.71 -10.07
CA ALA A 403 33.00 -10.32 -10.39
C ALA A 403 32.88 -9.74 -11.81
N ALA A 404 33.83 -8.93 -12.24
CA ALA A 404 33.87 -8.37 -13.61
C ALA A 404 33.99 -9.46 -14.69
N TYR A 405 34.84 -10.46 -14.47
CA TYR A 405 34.96 -11.59 -15.38
C TYR A 405 33.68 -12.44 -15.43
N MET A 406 33.08 -12.72 -14.30
CA MET A 406 31.81 -13.45 -14.22
C MET A 406 30.67 -12.71 -14.91
N LEU A 407 30.59 -11.38 -14.75
CA LEU A 407 29.63 -10.55 -15.46
C LEU A 407 29.84 -10.55 -16.98
N LYS A 408 31.09 -10.49 -17.43
CA LYS A 408 31.41 -10.58 -18.87
C LYS A 408 30.95 -11.92 -19.45
N ARG A 409 31.29 -13.05 -18.82
CA ARG A 409 30.82 -14.39 -19.22
C ARG A 409 29.28 -14.47 -19.22
N PHE A 410 28.66 -13.87 -18.22
CA PHE A 410 27.19 -13.82 -18.11
C PHE A 410 26.57 -13.11 -19.31
N LEU A 411 27.07 -11.93 -19.70
CA LEU A 411 26.63 -11.22 -20.89
C LEU A 411 26.88 -12.02 -22.17
N GLU A 412 28.02 -12.70 -22.30
CA GLU A 412 28.30 -13.58 -23.43
C GLU A 412 27.28 -14.72 -23.50
N SER A 413 26.92 -15.32 -22.35
CA SER A 413 25.89 -16.37 -22.28
C SER A 413 24.52 -15.86 -22.66
N LEU A 414 24.12 -14.64 -22.22
CA LEU A 414 22.88 -14.01 -22.63
C LEU A 414 22.83 -13.71 -24.13
N ASN A 415 23.91 -13.19 -24.69
CA ASN A 415 24.03 -12.92 -26.12
C ASN A 415 23.98 -14.21 -26.97
N ALA A 416 24.59 -15.28 -26.46
CA ALA A 416 24.50 -16.62 -27.10
C ALA A 416 23.07 -17.15 -27.06
N GLU A 417 22.35 -17.01 -25.95
CA GLU A 417 20.95 -17.41 -25.81
C GLU A 417 20.03 -16.58 -26.72
N ILE A 418 20.24 -15.27 -26.83
CA ILE A 418 19.53 -14.41 -27.79
C ILE A 418 19.71 -14.91 -29.19
N LYS A 419 20.94 -15.22 -29.59
CA LYS A 419 21.23 -15.77 -30.93
C LYS A 419 20.55 -17.13 -31.16
N ARG A 420 20.60 -18.02 -30.17
CA ARG A 420 19.92 -19.32 -30.22
C ARG A 420 18.41 -19.15 -30.41
N ARG A 421 17.76 -18.30 -29.60
CA ARG A 421 16.32 -18.03 -29.72
C ARG A 421 15.94 -17.49 -31.09
N LYS A 422 16.69 -16.52 -31.62
CA LYS A 422 16.45 -16.00 -32.97
C LYS A 422 16.50 -17.10 -34.05
N LEU A 423 17.47 -18.02 -33.97
CA LEU A 423 17.57 -19.14 -34.89
C LEU A 423 16.37 -20.09 -34.75
N LEU A 424 15.95 -20.41 -33.55
CA LEU A 424 14.79 -21.26 -33.31
C LEU A 424 13.49 -20.62 -33.81
N LEU A 425 13.24 -19.34 -33.51
CA LEU A 425 12.08 -18.63 -34.05
C LEU A 425 12.06 -18.64 -35.57
N SER A 426 13.19 -18.38 -36.21
CA SER A 426 13.32 -18.45 -37.69
C SER A 426 13.05 -19.83 -38.23
N SER A 427 13.52 -20.90 -37.58
CA SER A 427 13.28 -22.28 -37.99
C SER A 427 11.82 -22.68 -37.89
N PHE A 428 11.05 -22.14 -36.92
CA PHE A 428 9.61 -22.32 -36.76
C PHE A 428 8.78 -21.36 -37.64
N GLY A 429 9.40 -20.36 -38.24
CA GLY A 429 8.71 -19.35 -39.04
C GLY A 429 7.78 -18.48 -38.17
N VAL A 430 8.24 -18.07 -37.02
CA VAL A 430 7.52 -17.20 -36.06
C VAL A 430 8.41 -16.05 -35.63
N ASP A 431 7.76 -14.93 -35.17
CA ASP A 431 8.46 -13.71 -34.86
C ASP A 431 8.67 -13.52 -33.34
N ASN A 432 8.03 -14.34 -32.50
CA ASN A 432 8.10 -14.21 -31.05
C ASN A 432 8.03 -15.56 -30.33
N VAL A 433 8.48 -15.56 -29.07
CA VAL A 433 8.56 -16.75 -28.21
C VAL A 433 7.19 -17.35 -27.92
N ASP A 434 6.14 -16.54 -27.77
CA ASP A 434 4.79 -17.02 -27.47
C ASP A 434 4.23 -17.87 -28.58
N SER A 435 4.44 -17.44 -29.86
CA SER A 435 4.04 -18.19 -31.04
C SER A 435 4.83 -19.48 -31.16
N TYR A 436 6.13 -19.46 -30.81
CA TYR A 436 6.97 -20.64 -30.76
C TYR A 436 6.45 -21.67 -29.73
N ILE A 437 6.22 -21.25 -28.50
CA ILE A 437 5.74 -22.13 -27.42
C ILE A 437 4.39 -22.74 -27.80
N ARG A 438 3.46 -21.94 -28.33
CA ARG A 438 2.15 -22.44 -28.78
C ARG A 438 2.27 -23.46 -29.91
N ALA A 439 3.11 -23.20 -30.90
CA ALA A 439 3.34 -24.15 -31.99
C ALA A 439 3.95 -25.45 -31.47
N LEU A 440 4.94 -25.37 -30.58
CA LEU A 440 5.57 -26.56 -29.99
C LEU A 440 4.59 -27.39 -29.19
N ARG A 441 3.69 -26.76 -28.40
CA ARG A 441 2.63 -27.42 -27.63
C ARG A 441 1.65 -28.16 -28.58
N ILE A 442 1.27 -27.54 -29.72
CA ILE A 442 0.41 -28.16 -30.72
C ILE A 442 1.11 -29.38 -31.32
N ILE A 443 2.41 -29.27 -31.67
CA ILE A 443 3.19 -30.39 -32.23
C ILE A 443 3.25 -31.56 -31.22
N ARG A 444 3.52 -31.29 -29.95
CA ARG A 444 3.52 -32.32 -28.90
C ARG A 444 2.16 -32.98 -28.76
N GLN A 445 1.09 -32.19 -28.70
CA GLN A 445 -0.28 -32.71 -28.61
C GLN A 445 -0.66 -33.59 -29.80
N ILE A 446 -0.26 -33.21 -31.03
CA ILE A 446 -0.47 -34.05 -32.24
C ILE A 446 0.22 -35.40 -32.09
N LYS A 447 1.49 -35.41 -31.66
CA LYS A 447 2.27 -36.64 -31.51
C LYS A 447 1.74 -37.56 -30.38
N GLU A 448 1.22 -37.00 -29.29
CA GLU A 448 0.55 -37.78 -28.24
C GLU A 448 -0.74 -38.43 -28.74
N LEU A 449 -1.51 -37.71 -29.58
CA LEU A 449 -2.77 -38.19 -30.13
C LEU A 449 -2.59 -39.16 -31.32
N GLU A 450 -1.44 -39.14 -32.00
CA GLU A 450 -1.16 -40.04 -33.14
C GLU A 450 -1.12 -41.51 -32.73
N SER A 451 -0.97 -41.84 -31.43
CA SER A 451 -1.02 -43.20 -30.93
C SER A 451 -2.43 -43.81 -30.92
N GLU A 452 -3.49 -43.02 -31.07
CA GLU A 452 -4.88 -43.44 -30.98
C GLU A 452 -5.63 -43.10 -32.29
N PRO A 453 -6.15 -44.13 -33.05
CA PRO A 453 -6.79 -43.90 -34.36
C PRO A 453 -8.08 -43.05 -34.30
N GLU A 454 -8.75 -42.99 -33.15
CA GLU A 454 -9.99 -42.25 -32.97
C GLU A 454 -9.80 -40.72 -33.03
N ASN A 455 -8.56 -40.24 -32.85
CA ASN A 455 -8.23 -38.82 -32.74
C ASN A 455 -8.00 -38.12 -34.12
N THR A 456 -8.24 -38.79 -35.23
CA THR A 456 -7.92 -38.28 -36.58
C THR A 456 -8.52 -36.91 -36.89
N GLU A 457 -9.76 -36.67 -36.48
CA GLU A 457 -10.43 -35.36 -36.68
C GLU A 457 -9.79 -34.24 -35.87
N ILE A 458 -9.39 -34.52 -34.62
CA ILE A 458 -8.72 -33.58 -33.72
C ILE A 458 -7.34 -33.25 -34.29
N ILE A 459 -6.59 -34.26 -34.72
CA ILE A 459 -5.26 -34.10 -35.32
C ILE A 459 -5.35 -33.22 -36.58
N LEU A 460 -6.34 -33.42 -37.43
CA LEU A 460 -6.54 -32.58 -38.65
C LEU A 460 -6.85 -31.11 -38.27
N LYS A 461 -7.66 -30.88 -37.24
CA LYS A 461 -7.93 -29.51 -36.71
C LYS A 461 -6.68 -28.86 -36.16
N LEU A 462 -5.84 -29.60 -35.44
CA LEU A 462 -4.57 -29.10 -34.89
C LEU A 462 -3.53 -28.82 -36.00
N LYS A 463 -3.39 -29.72 -36.99
CA LYS A 463 -2.50 -29.54 -38.15
C LYS A 463 -2.83 -28.26 -38.95
N LYS A 464 -4.11 -27.88 -39.04
CA LYS A 464 -4.54 -26.62 -39.69
C LYS A 464 -4.07 -25.36 -38.97
N LYS A 465 -3.71 -25.46 -37.71
CA LYS A 465 -3.17 -24.33 -36.92
C LYS A 465 -1.66 -24.12 -37.11
N LEU A 466 -0.97 -25.06 -37.75
CA LEU A 466 0.46 -25.01 -37.99
C LEU A 466 0.75 -24.39 -39.35
N ASN A 467 1.84 -23.64 -39.47
CA ASN A 467 2.36 -23.15 -40.74
C ASN A 467 3.19 -24.26 -41.47
N GLU A 468 3.58 -24.02 -42.74
CA GLU A 468 4.33 -24.99 -43.54
C GLU A 468 5.66 -25.43 -42.90
N LYS A 469 6.40 -24.51 -42.23
CA LYS A 469 7.64 -24.85 -41.55
C LYS A 469 7.40 -25.74 -40.35
N GLN A 470 6.36 -25.45 -39.56
CA GLN A 470 5.97 -26.21 -38.39
C GLN A 470 5.44 -27.60 -38.72
N THR A 471 4.69 -27.71 -39.83
CA THR A 471 4.21 -29.00 -40.31
C THR A 471 5.36 -29.94 -40.67
N LYS A 472 6.45 -29.45 -41.27
CA LYS A 472 7.66 -30.25 -41.54
C LYS A 472 8.38 -30.73 -40.29
N LEU A 473 8.15 -30.06 -39.12
CA LEU A 473 8.74 -30.47 -37.85
C LEU A 473 8.01 -31.65 -37.21
N LEU A 474 6.81 -31.99 -37.70
CA LEU A 474 6.10 -33.19 -37.25
C LEU A 474 6.86 -34.50 -37.54
N ASP A 475 7.72 -34.51 -38.52
CA ASP A 475 8.52 -35.67 -38.87
C ASP A 475 9.77 -35.85 -37.97
N ARG A 476 10.11 -34.84 -37.14
CA ARG A 476 11.27 -34.91 -36.24
C ARG A 476 10.88 -35.55 -34.91
N ASP A 477 11.86 -36.13 -34.22
CA ASP A 477 11.66 -36.59 -32.84
C ASP A 477 11.40 -35.36 -31.92
N LEU A 478 10.50 -35.51 -30.94
CA LEU A 478 10.21 -34.47 -29.93
C LEU A 478 11.45 -34.08 -29.11
N LYS A 479 12.36 -35.03 -28.90
CA LYS A 479 13.64 -34.79 -28.22
C LYS A 479 14.59 -33.83 -28.95
N GLU A 480 14.42 -33.72 -30.28
CA GLU A 480 15.20 -32.79 -31.09
C GLU A 480 14.63 -31.38 -31.11
N LEU A 481 13.40 -31.19 -30.61
CA LEU A 481 12.71 -29.92 -30.57
C LEU A 481 13.02 -29.20 -29.26
N SER A 482 13.91 -28.20 -29.34
CA SER A 482 14.32 -27.42 -28.17
C SER A 482 13.15 -26.67 -27.54
N GLN A 483 12.99 -26.81 -26.24
CA GLN A 483 12.06 -25.98 -25.45
C GLN A 483 12.58 -24.52 -25.36
N LEU A 484 11.65 -23.57 -25.44
CA LEU A 484 11.88 -22.18 -25.04
C LEU A 484 10.95 -21.82 -23.88
N SER A 485 11.49 -21.07 -22.93
CA SER A 485 10.77 -20.56 -21.77
C SER A 485 10.81 -19.03 -21.76
N HIS A 486 9.91 -18.38 -21.03
CA HIS A 486 10.13 -17.00 -20.63
C HIS A 486 11.28 -16.92 -19.64
N LEU A 487 12.14 -15.90 -19.75
CA LEU A 487 13.33 -15.73 -18.93
C LEU A 487 13.24 -14.42 -18.15
N VAL A 488 13.16 -14.53 -16.82
CA VAL A 488 13.18 -13.39 -15.90
C VAL A 488 14.60 -13.18 -15.41
N LEU A 489 15.21 -12.08 -15.85
CA LEU A 489 16.54 -11.64 -15.41
C LEU A 489 16.37 -10.60 -14.30
N VAL A 490 16.89 -10.89 -13.11
CA VAL A 490 16.93 -9.96 -11.97
C VAL A 490 18.34 -9.46 -11.77
N VAL A 491 18.53 -8.15 -11.76
CA VAL A 491 19.82 -7.50 -11.46
C VAL A 491 19.66 -6.68 -10.19
N ASP A 492 20.17 -7.21 -9.07
CA ASP A 492 20.19 -6.47 -7.80
C ASP A 492 21.34 -5.47 -7.79
N GLU A 493 21.04 -4.25 -7.35
CA GLU A 493 21.93 -3.10 -7.34
C GLU A 493 22.57 -2.83 -8.72
N PHE A 494 21.72 -2.68 -9.74
CA PHE A 494 22.21 -2.46 -11.12
C PHE A 494 23.14 -1.24 -11.25
N THR A 495 23.09 -0.30 -10.31
CA THR A 495 23.99 0.86 -10.28
C THR A 495 25.43 0.50 -10.00
N GLU A 496 25.69 -0.62 -9.31
CA GLU A 496 27.05 -1.13 -9.11
C GLU A 496 27.69 -1.62 -10.41
N LEU A 497 26.89 -1.96 -11.42
CA LEU A 497 27.42 -2.35 -12.74
C LEU A 497 28.28 -1.25 -13.39
N LYS A 498 28.04 0.05 -13.04
CA LYS A 498 28.89 1.16 -13.48
C LYS A 498 30.32 1.03 -12.99
N ARG A 499 30.51 0.54 -11.75
CA ARG A 499 31.84 0.31 -11.18
C ARG A 499 32.61 -0.72 -11.99
N PHE A 500 31.95 -1.84 -12.30
CA PHE A 500 32.56 -2.91 -13.10
C PHE A 500 32.80 -2.50 -14.56
N SER A 501 31.98 -1.61 -15.13
CA SER A 501 32.25 -1.01 -16.44
C SER A 501 33.52 -0.17 -16.46
N ASN A 502 33.85 0.49 -15.35
CA ASN A 502 35.09 1.28 -15.22
C ASN A 502 36.35 0.40 -15.01
N GLU A 503 36.17 -0.74 -14.35
CA GLU A 503 37.25 -1.70 -14.09
C GLU A 503 37.61 -2.53 -15.32
N SER A 504 36.64 -2.86 -16.16
CA SER A 504 36.83 -3.52 -17.47
C SER A 504 36.62 -2.50 -18.58
N SER A 505 37.71 -1.90 -19.07
CA SER A 505 37.70 -0.83 -20.08
C SER A 505 36.96 -1.13 -21.39
N ASP A 506 36.51 -2.35 -21.61
CA ASP A 506 35.96 -2.83 -22.88
C ASP A 506 34.44 -3.05 -22.90
N VAL A 507 33.72 -3.03 -21.74
CA VAL A 507 32.29 -3.38 -21.68
C VAL A 507 31.51 -2.44 -20.82
N ASP A 508 30.53 -1.74 -21.40
CA ASP A 508 29.50 -1.02 -20.64
C ASP A 508 28.32 -1.96 -20.32
N PHE A 509 28.35 -2.52 -19.09
CA PHE A 509 27.35 -3.50 -18.64
C PHE A 509 25.92 -2.95 -18.64
N ILE A 510 25.72 -1.65 -18.37
CA ILE A 510 24.38 -1.03 -18.36
C ILE A 510 23.86 -0.87 -19.77
N ALA A 511 24.71 -0.42 -20.71
CA ALA A 511 24.33 -0.29 -22.10
C ALA A 511 24.00 -1.66 -22.72
N GLU A 512 24.75 -2.71 -22.38
CA GLU A 512 24.49 -4.08 -22.85
C GLU A 512 23.15 -4.60 -22.30
N ILE A 513 22.87 -4.49 -21.00
CA ILE A 513 21.59 -4.92 -20.41
C ILE A 513 20.43 -4.13 -21.02
N THR A 514 20.58 -2.83 -21.25
CA THR A 514 19.57 -2.00 -21.89
C THR A 514 19.31 -2.45 -23.34
N THR A 515 20.36 -2.83 -24.06
CA THR A 515 20.25 -3.41 -25.40
C THR A 515 19.53 -4.74 -25.38
N ILE A 516 19.85 -5.62 -24.42
CA ILE A 516 19.16 -6.90 -24.20
C ILE A 516 17.67 -6.65 -23.86
N ALA A 517 17.35 -5.65 -23.05
CA ALA A 517 15.97 -5.27 -22.74
C ALA A 517 15.19 -4.93 -24.02
N ARG A 518 15.77 -4.11 -24.90
CA ARG A 518 15.13 -3.69 -26.15
C ARG A 518 14.90 -4.85 -27.13
N VAL A 519 15.90 -5.72 -27.30
CA VAL A 519 15.84 -6.84 -28.25
C VAL A 519 15.07 -8.03 -27.65
N GLY A 520 15.11 -8.18 -26.35
CA GLY A 520 14.58 -9.34 -25.62
C GLY A 520 13.06 -9.45 -25.56
N ARG A 521 12.31 -8.36 -25.84
CA ARG A 521 10.83 -8.34 -25.78
C ARG A 521 10.20 -9.52 -26.53
N THR A 522 10.48 -9.64 -27.82
CA THR A 522 9.93 -10.70 -28.67
C THR A 522 10.54 -12.07 -28.38
N LEU A 523 11.68 -12.10 -27.69
CA LEU A 523 12.41 -13.31 -27.33
C LEU A 523 12.03 -13.86 -25.95
N GLY A 524 11.07 -13.22 -25.24
CA GLY A 524 10.59 -13.65 -23.93
C GLY A 524 11.54 -13.32 -22.77
N PHE A 525 12.31 -12.24 -22.87
CA PHE A 525 13.10 -11.73 -21.76
C PHE A 525 12.33 -10.69 -20.96
N HIS A 526 12.33 -10.84 -19.64
CA HIS A 526 11.76 -9.92 -18.67
C HIS A 526 12.86 -9.49 -17.73
N ILE A 527 13.19 -8.20 -17.71
CA ILE A 527 14.32 -7.68 -16.91
C ILE A 527 13.77 -6.89 -15.74
N ILE A 528 14.24 -7.20 -14.55
CA ILE A 528 13.94 -6.50 -13.30
C ILE A 528 15.24 -5.86 -12.82
N LEU A 529 15.32 -4.54 -12.92
CA LEU A 529 16.45 -3.75 -12.43
C LEU A 529 16.12 -3.22 -11.03
N VAL A 530 17.00 -3.47 -10.09
CA VAL A 530 16.80 -3.13 -8.69
C VAL A 530 17.92 -2.21 -8.23
N SER A 531 17.60 -1.14 -7.49
CA SER A 531 18.63 -0.29 -6.87
C SER A 531 18.15 0.40 -5.60
N GLN A 532 19.10 0.75 -4.74
CA GLN A 532 18.89 1.60 -3.57
C GLN A 532 19.10 3.06 -3.90
N ASN A 533 20.06 3.35 -4.77
CA ASN A 533 20.37 4.72 -5.19
C ASN A 533 20.13 4.87 -6.68
N ILE A 534 19.03 5.54 -7.01
CA ILE A 534 18.57 5.71 -8.39
C ILE A 534 18.83 7.11 -8.96
N GLU A 535 19.23 8.07 -8.12
CA GLU A 535 19.43 9.46 -8.57
C GLU A 535 20.48 9.54 -9.67
N GLY A 536 20.06 10.06 -10.82
CA GLY A 536 20.92 10.18 -12.00
C GLY A 536 21.39 8.85 -12.60
N ALA A 537 20.86 7.69 -12.12
CA ALA A 537 21.18 6.37 -12.65
C ALA A 537 20.16 5.91 -13.71
N ILE A 538 18.94 6.44 -13.69
CA ILE A 538 17.89 6.11 -14.62
C ILE A 538 18.04 6.95 -15.89
N THR A 539 18.60 6.35 -16.93
CA THR A 539 18.64 6.96 -18.27
C THR A 539 17.25 6.92 -18.92
N ASP A 540 17.01 7.78 -19.92
CA ASP A 540 15.75 7.76 -20.67
C ASP A 540 15.51 6.40 -21.34
N ASP A 541 16.56 5.73 -21.79
CA ASP A 541 16.46 4.38 -22.36
C ASP A 541 15.97 3.34 -21.33
N ILE A 542 16.48 3.37 -20.09
CA ILE A 542 16.01 2.51 -19.01
C ILE A 542 14.54 2.83 -18.70
N ARG A 543 14.19 4.11 -18.61
CA ARG A 543 12.84 4.58 -18.29
C ARG A 543 11.80 4.14 -19.33
N VAL A 544 12.13 4.28 -20.61
CA VAL A 544 11.24 3.93 -21.73
C VAL A 544 11.05 2.41 -21.83
N ASN A 545 12.10 1.63 -21.53
CA ASN A 545 12.02 0.18 -21.58
C ASN A 545 11.40 -0.45 -20.32
N SER A 546 11.46 0.22 -19.15
CA SER A 546 10.88 -0.26 -17.88
C SER A 546 9.51 0.36 -17.64
N LYS A 547 8.47 -0.25 -18.23
CA LYS A 547 7.08 0.23 -18.14
C LYS A 547 6.54 0.15 -16.71
N ALA A 548 6.80 -0.95 -15.98
CA ALA A 548 6.45 -1.10 -14.57
C ALA A 548 7.53 -0.50 -13.67
N ARG A 549 7.13 0.26 -12.66
CA ARG A 549 8.02 0.84 -11.66
C ARG A 549 7.45 0.66 -10.27
N ILE A 550 8.19 -0.04 -9.41
CA ILE A 550 7.84 -0.18 -7.99
C ILE A 550 8.78 0.69 -7.16
N CYS A 551 8.21 1.61 -6.41
CA CYS A 551 8.94 2.50 -5.53
C CYS A 551 8.54 2.25 -4.09
N LEU A 552 9.44 1.64 -3.32
CA LEU A 552 9.33 1.55 -1.87
C LEU A 552 9.86 2.87 -1.26
N LYS A 553 10.02 2.90 0.06
CA LYS A 553 10.59 4.07 0.74
C LYS A 553 11.97 4.42 0.17
N VAL A 554 12.12 5.64 -0.34
CA VAL A 554 13.38 6.20 -0.84
C VAL A 554 13.86 7.35 0.04
N ALA A 555 15.17 7.66 -0.04
CA ALA A 555 15.80 8.64 0.86
C ALA A 555 15.40 10.09 0.53
N THR A 556 15.20 10.40 -0.75
CA THR A 556 15.03 11.78 -1.21
C THR A 556 13.78 11.98 -2.05
N LYS A 557 13.26 13.19 -2.05
CA LYS A 557 12.14 13.59 -2.92
C LYS A 557 12.50 13.45 -4.40
N GLN A 558 13.77 13.67 -4.77
CA GLN A 558 14.24 13.55 -6.15
C GLN A 558 14.17 12.09 -6.62
N ALA A 559 14.66 11.14 -5.82
CA ALA A 559 14.55 9.70 -6.12
C ALA A 559 13.09 9.27 -6.33
N SER A 560 12.18 9.76 -5.49
CA SER A 560 10.74 9.50 -5.65
C SER A 560 10.20 10.06 -6.98
N LYS A 561 10.53 11.31 -7.32
CA LYS A 561 10.11 11.94 -8.60
C LYS A 561 10.65 11.18 -9.82
N GLU A 562 11.89 10.72 -9.79
CA GLU A 562 12.46 9.92 -10.88
C GLU A 562 11.75 8.59 -11.09
N MET A 563 11.29 7.96 -10.01
CA MET A 563 10.59 6.67 -10.06
C MET A 563 9.12 6.79 -10.42
N ILE A 564 8.38 7.61 -9.70
CA ILE A 564 6.91 7.63 -9.76
C ILE A 564 6.31 8.98 -10.16
N GLY A 565 7.15 9.98 -10.50
CA GLY A 565 6.71 11.30 -10.96
C GLY A 565 6.30 12.25 -9.83
N ASN A 566 6.21 11.80 -8.57
CA ASN A 566 5.85 12.60 -7.41
C ASN A 566 6.72 12.28 -6.19
N THR A 567 6.50 12.95 -5.06
CA THR A 567 7.32 12.83 -3.84
C THR A 567 6.80 11.81 -2.82
N ALA A 568 5.74 11.07 -3.12
CA ALA A 568 5.01 10.26 -2.16
C ALA A 568 5.83 9.11 -1.55
N ALA A 569 6.81 8.57 -2.27
CA ALA A 569 7.66 7.49 -1.76
C ALA A 569 8.85 7.98 -0.92
N ALA A 570 9.05 9.31 -0.77
CA ALA A 570 10.11 9.83 0.07
C ALA A 570 9.76 9.67 1.56
N ALA A 571 10.74 9.31 2.40
CA ALA A 571 10.56 9.36 3.85
C ALA A 571 10.25 10.82 4.27
N PRO A 572 9.35 11.10 5.19
CA PRO A 572 8.66 10.30 6.19
C PRO A 572 7.27 9.77 5.77
N THR A 573 6.82 10.02 4.54
CA THR A 573 5.47 9.66 4.07
C THR A 573 5.24 8.14 3.94
N MET A 574 6.32 7.34 3.98
CA MET A 574 6.27 5.87 3.92
C MET A 574 6.78 5.26 5.23
N PRO A 575 5.95 5.16 6.28
CA PRO A 575 6.41 4.76 7.61
C PRO A 575 6.67 3.24 7.76
N LEU A 576 6.03 2.41 6.95
CA LEU A 576 6.05 0.94 7.09
C LEU A 576 6.96 0.27 6.05
N ASN A 577 7.70 -0.77 6.49
CA ASN A 577 8.49 -1.61 5.59
C ASN A 577 7.57 -2.43 4.67
N GLY A 578 7.97 -2.59 3.41
CA GLY A 578 7.17 -3.29 2.40
C GLY A 578 6.05 -2.43 1.79
N ARG A 579 5.88 -1.21 2.24
CA ARG A 579 4.96 -0.25 1.65
C ARG A 579 5.53 0.26 0.32
N ALA A 580 4.72 0.27 -0.74
CA ALA A 580 5.20 0.61 -2.08
C ALA A 580 4.15 1.30 -2.94
N TYR A 581 4.62 2.01 -3.94
CA TYR A 581 3.83 2.49 -5.07
C TYR A 581 4.19 1.69 -6.32
N LEU A 582 3.19 1.28 -7.09
CA LEU A 582 3.34 0.76 -8.45
C LEU A 582 2.89 1.83 -9.43
N LEU A 583 3.77 2.20 -10.36
CA LEU A 583 3.44 3.02 -11.52
C LEU A 583 3.65 2.20 -12.79
N VAL A 584 2.67 2.19 -13.69
CA VAL A 584 2.77 1.54 -15.00
C VAL A 584 2.59 2.56 -16.11
N GLY A 585 3.54 2.60 -17.03
CA GLY A 585 3.53 3.53 -18.16
C GLY A 585 3.69 4.98 -17.72
N THR A 586 2.87 5.87 -18.31
CA THR A 586 2.82 7.31 -18.01
C THR A 586 1.70 7.65 -17.02
N GLY A 587 1.31 6.70 -16.15
CA GLY A 587 0.22 6.90 -15.20
C GLY A 587 -1.07 6.13 -15.52
N THR A 588 -1.04 5.18 -16.47
CA THR A 588 -2.19 4.31 -16.77
C THR A 588 -2.62 3.48 -15.57
N ARG A 589 -1.71 3.19 -14.66
CA ARG A 589 -1.94 2.49 -13.40
C ARG A 589 -1.01 3.06 -12.36
N PHE A 590 -1.58 3.62 -11.28
CA PHE A 590 -0.84 4.10 -10.12
C PHE A 590 -1.52 3.59 -8.86
N GLU A 591 -0.84 2.72 -8.12
CA GLU A 591 -1.42 2.03 -6.97
C GLU A 591 -0.47 2.05 -5.77
N TYR A 592 -1.04 2.27 -4.59
CA TYR A 592 -0.37 2.18 -3.31
C TYR A 592 -0.72 0.86 -2.64
N PHE A 593 0.27 0.11 -2.13
CA PHE A 593 0.05 -1.23 -1.61
C PHE A 593 1.07 -1.64 -0.54
N GLN A 594 0.73 -2.68 0.20
CA GLN A 594 1.63 -3.41 1.07
C GLN A 594 2.11 -4.67 0.38
N SER A 595 3.40 -4.78 0.14
CA SER A 595 4.02 -5.99 -0.38
C SER A 595 3.98 -7.12 0.65
N ALA A 596 3.87 -8.35 0.20
CA ALA A 596 3.89 -9.47 1.11
C ALA A 596 5.29 -9.73 1.67
N TYR A 597 5.32 -10.14 2.93
CA TYR A 597 6.52 -10.54 3.66
C TYR A 597 6.68 -12.06 3.62
N THR A 598 7.79 -12.53 3.07
CA THR A 598 8.06 -13.95 2.85
C THR A 598 8.78 -14.62 4.02
N GLY A 599 9.45 -13.83 4.86
CA GLY A 599 10.19 -14.29 6.03
C GLY A 599 9.35 -14.59 7.28
N ALA A 600 8.02 -14.55 7.19
CA ALA A 600 7.15 -14.91 8.31
C ALA A 600 7.29 -16.40 8.67
N ASN A 601 7.02 -16.75 9.94
CA ASN A 601 7.05 -18.14 10.38
C ASN A 601 6.02 -18.98 9.64
N LYS A 602 6.40 -20.21 9.24
CA LYS A 602 5.49 -21.16 8.59
C LYS A 602 4.35 -21.63 9.49
N ASN A 603 4.56 -21.63 10.83
CA ASN A 603 3.56 -22.03 11.81
C ASN A 603 2.61 -20.85 12.08
N LEU A 604 1.40 -20.94 11.56
CA LEU A 604 0.33 -19.94 11.72
C LEU A 604 -0.31 -19.92 13.11
N ASN A 605 -0.10 -20.95 13.93
CA ASN A 605 -0.71 -21.14 15.24
C ASN A 605 0.01 -20.42 16.40
N ILE A 606 0.78 -19.38 16.12
CA ILE A 606 1.29 -18.53 17.20
C ILE A 606 0.13 -17.65 17.63
N GLU A 607 -0.66 -18.12 18.62
CA GLU A 607 -1.59 -17.26 19.34
C GLU A 607 -0.82 -16.02 19.83
N GLN A 608 -1.17 -14.87 19.30
CA GLN A 608 -0.63 -13.62 19.83
C GLN A 608 -1.11 -13.49 21.27
N PRO A 609 -0.22 -13.28 22.23
CA PRO A 609 -0.62 -13.11 23.61
C PRO A 609 -1.53 -11.88 23.71
N VAL A 610 -2.69 -12.03 24.31
CA VAL A 610 -3.52 -10.87 24.67
C VAL A 610 -2.78 -10.09 25.74
N ILE A 611 -2.36 -8.88 25.41
CA ILE A 611 -1.70 -7.94 26.32
C ILE A 611 -2.74 -6.91 26.72
N VAL A 612 -3.05 -6.84 27.99
CA VAL A 612 -3.93 -5.80 28.55
C VAL A 612 -3.04 -4.77 29.25
N THR A 613 -3.09 -3.55 28.78
CA THR A 613 -2.36 -2.42 29.36
C THR A 613 -3.36 -1.49 30.04
N GLN A 614 -3.01 -0.98 31.21
CA GLN A 614 -3.79 0.06 31.86
C GLN A 614 -3.48 1.40 31.18
N VAL A 615 -4.52 2.07 30.73
CA VAL A 615 -4.42 3.42 30.17
C VAL A 615 -4.82 4.43 31.25
N THR A 616 -3.97 5.40 31.53
CA THR A 616 -4.29 6.50 32.42
C THR A 616 -5.31 7.45 31.79
N ASN A 617 -5.96 8.29 32.57
CA ASN A 617 -6.89 9.32 32.07
C ASN A 617 -6.24 10.30 31.08
N SER A 618 -4.91 10.47 31.15
CA SER A 618 -4.11 11.25 30.18
C SER A 618 -3.68 10.47 28.95
N GLY A 619 -4.17 9.23 28.75
CA GLY A 619 -3.83 8.38 27.60
C GLY A 619 -2.43 7.76 27.65
N LYS A 620 -1.69 7.91 28.75
CA LYS A 620 -0.40 7.22 28.90
C LYS A 620 -0.64 5.73 29.17
N PHE A 621 0.05 4.88 28.46
CA PHE A 621 0.06 3.45 28.75
C PHE A 621 0.93 3.19 29.97
N ASN A 622 0.33 2.67 31.04
CA ASN A 622 1.06 2.13 32.16
C ASN A 622 1.57 0.72 31.81
N SER A 623 2.44 0.18 32.67
CA SER A 623 2.99 -1.17 32.54
C SER A 623 1.90 -2.21 32.23
N GLU A 624 2.25 -3.27 31.52
CA GLU A 624 1.39 -4.40 31.21
C GLU A 624 0.67 -4.91 32.46
N PHE A 625 -0.67 -4.87 32.43
CA PHE A 625 -1.50 -5.28 33.55
C PHE A 625 -1.77 -6.78 33.54
N TYR A 626 -1.88 -7.38 32.33
CA TYR A 626 -2.14 -8.80 32.13
C TYR A 626 -1.55 -9.28 30.81
N SER A 627 -0.92 -10.44 30.84
CA SER A 627 -0.55 -11.18 29.63
C SER A 627 -1.10 -12.61 29.73
N SER A 628 -1.76 -13.09 28.68
CA SER A 628 -2.35 -14.42 28.64
C SER A 628 -1.34 -15.59 28.68
N LYS A 629 -0.04 -15.29 28.56
CA LYS A 629 1.04 -16.28 28.71
C LYS A 629 2.07 -15.79 29.72
N LYS A 630 2.18 -16.51 30.82
CA LYS A 630 3.17 -16.25 31.88
C LYS A 630 4.63 -16.30 31.33
N ASP A 631 5.39 -15.30 31.70
CA ASP A 631 6.85 -15.14 31.92
C ASP A 631 7.88 -15.88 31.04
N ASN A 632 7.55 -17.00 30.38
CA ASN A 632 8.51 -17.75 29.57
C ASN A 632 8.63 -17.27 28.12
N ILE A 633 7.66 -16.48 27.62
CA ILE A 633 7.63 -16.04 26.22
C ILE A 633 8.36 -14.72 26.05
N ILE A 634 8.35 -13.83 27.04
CA ILE A 634 9.05 -12.54 26.95
C ILE A 634 10.58 -12.74 26.93
N LYS A 635 11.09 -13.77 27.64
CA LYS A 635 12.52 -14.14 27.56
C LYS A 635 12.87 -14.86 26.26
N LYS A 636 11.93 -15.61 25.63
CA LYS A 636 12.14 -16.26 24.34
C LYS A 636 12.03 -15.31 23.15
N LYS A 637 11.17 -14.27 23.20
CA LYS A 637 11.04 -13.30 22.10
C LYS A 637 12.26 -12.40 21.86
N LYS A 638 13.23 -12.34 22.80
CA LYS A 638 14.53 -11.68 22.56
C LYS A 638 15.58 -12.58 21.91
N SER A 639 15.30 -13.87 21.68
CA SER A 639 16.30 -14.84 21.21
C SER A 639 15.82 -15.86 20.17
N GLU A 640 14.56 -15.90 19.78
CA GLU A 640 14.16 -16.71 18.63
C GLU A 640 14.21 -15.84 17.36
N ASN A 641 15.41 -15.70 16.81
CA ASN A 641 15.54 -15.57 15.37
C ASN A 641 14.82 -16.79 14.80
N VAL A 642 13.71 -16.59 14.06
CA VAL A 642 13.08 -17.63 13.25
C VAL A 642 14.22 -18.23 12.45
N SER A 643 14.52 -19.53 12.60
CA SER A 643 15.58 -20.14 11.80
C SER A 643 15.21 -19.92 10.34
N GLU A 644 16.15 -19.61 9.47
CA GLU A 644 15.89 -19.41 8.05
C GLU A 644 15.10 -20.58 7.44
N HIS A 645 15.22 -21.78 7.99
CA HIS A 645 14.51 -22.99 7.60
C HIS A 645 13.04 -23.05 8.01
N ASP A 646 12.61 -22.21 8.94
CA ASP A 646 11.21 -22.20 9.45
C ASP A 646 10.35 -21.07 8.88
N THR A 647 10.82 -20.40 7.83
CA THR A 647 10.07 -19.34 7.15
C THR A 647 9.06 -19.88 6.14
N GLN A 648 8.04 -19.08 5.84
CA GLN A 648 7.07 -19.38 4.77
C GLN A 648 7.77 -19.53 3.41
N LEU A 649 8.77 -18.69 3.13
CA LEU A 649 9.59 -18.80 1.93
C LEU A 649 10.30 -20.14 1.85
N ALA A 650 11.01 -20.54 2.89
CA ALA A 650 11.75 -21.80 2.91
C ALA A 650 10.82 -23.00 2.68
N TYR A 651 9.62 -22.98 3.27
CA TYR A 651 8.61 -24.01 3.03
C TYR A 651 8.22 -24.11 1.55
N ILE A 652 7.90 -22.96 0.91
CA ILE A 652 7.50 -22.94 -0.50
C ILE A 652 8.68 -23.33 -1.41
N VAL A 653 9.89 -22.81 -1.17
CA VAL A 653 11.09 -23.15 -1.94
C VAL A 653 11.36 -24.66 -1.89
N ASN A 654 11.35 -25.25 -0.71
CA ASN A 654 11.54 -26.70 -0.56
C ASN A 654 10.44 -27.50 -1.28
N THR A 655 9.18 -27.04 -1.19
CA THR A 655 8.07 -27.68 -1.90
C THR A 655 8.27 -27.62 -3.43
N ILE A 656 8.70 -26.49 -3.98
CA ILE A 656 9.00 -26.34 -5.41
C ILE A 656 10.17 -27.23 -5.84
N ILE A 657 11.24 -27.29 -5.03
CA ILE A 657 12.38 -28.16 -5.31
C ILE A 657 11.96 -29.63 -5.34
N ASP A 658 11.11 -30.06 -4.40
CA ASP A 658 10.65 -31.45 -4.36
C ASP A 658 9.75 -31.82 -5.56
N ILE A 659 8.88 -30.89 -6.00
CA ILE A 659 8.10 -31.09 -7.24
C ILE A 659 9.05 -31.11 -8.46
N GLY A 660 10.05 -30.25 -8.47
CA GLY A 660 11.02 -30.12 -9.57
C GLY A 660 11.91 -31.34 -9.77
N LYS A 661 12.11 -32.20 -8.73
CA LYS A 661 12.82 -33.47 -8.88
C LYS A 661 12.09 -34.47 -9.81
N GLU A 662 10.78 -34.35 -9.90
CA GLU A 662 9.91 -35.20 -10.70
C GLU A 662 9.66 -34.61 -12.11
N SER A 663 10.13 -33.39 -12.39
CA SER A 663 9.89 -32.67 -13.65
C SER A 663 11.13 -32.64 -14.53
N GLU A 664 10.92 -32.38 -15.86
CA GLU A 664 12.02 -32.14 -16.78
C GLU A 664 12.84 -30.93 -16.32
N LYS A 665 14.17 -31.03 -16.46
CA LYS A 665 15.08 -29.93 -16.10
C LYS A 665 15.22 -28.96 -17.25
N PRO A 666 15.15 -27.65 -17.02
CA PRO A 666 15.42 -26.66 -18.03
C PRO A 666 16.90 -26.65 -18.41
N ARG A 667 17.18 -26.20 -19.64
CA ARG A 667 18.56 -26.00 -20.10
C ARG A 667 19.23 -24.91 -19.27
N GLN A 668 20.41 -25.21 -18.71
CA GLN A 668 21.25 -24.21 -18.07
C GLN A 668 21.77 -23.21 -19.09
N ILE A 669 21.65 -21.92 -18.82
CA ILE A 669 22.11 -20.83 -19.70
C ILE A 669 23.49 -20.35 -19.25
N PHE A 670 23.70 -20.21 -17.94
CA PHE A 670 24.98 -19.82 -17.35
C PHE A 670 25.51 -20.95 -16.49
N LEU A 671 26.66 -21.49 -16.88
CA LEU A 671 27.33 -22.57 -16.17
C LEU A 671 28.35 -22.00 -15.17
N PRO A 672 28.59 -22.66 -14.04
CA PRO A 672 29.67 -22.29 -13.15
C PRO A 672 31.04 -22.32 -13.86
N PRO A 673 32.07 -21.62 -13.36
CA PRO A 673 33.40 -21.70 -13.92
C PRO A 673 33.92 -23.16 -13.82
N LEU A 674 34.71 -23.57 -14.81
CA LEU A 674 35.39 -24.87 -14.73
C LEU A 674 36.34 -24.89 -13.54
N PRO A 675 36.43 -26.02 -12.83
CA PRO A 675 37.40 -26.15 -11.76
C PRO A 675 38.83 -25.99 -12.29
N ALA A 676 39.73 -25.36 -11.50
CA ALA A 676 41.10 -25.07 -11.89
C ALA A 676 41.91 -26.33 -12.23
N ILE A 677 41.54 -27.47 -11.69
CA ILE A 677 42.17 -28.76 -11.94
C ILE A 677 41.10 -29.81 -12.22
N ILE A 678 41.10 -30.38 -13.40
CA ILE A 678 40.24 -31.50 -13.76
C ILE A 678 41.06 -32.79 -13.55
N LEU A 679 40.77 -33.49 -12.46
CA LEU A 679 41.58 -34.63 -12.01
C LEU A 679 41.16 -35.98 -12.60
N ASP A 680 39.92 -36.14 -13.09
CA ASP A 680 39.46 -37.44 -13.61
C ASP A 680 38.32 -37.32 -14.62
N LYS A 681 38.23 -38.32 -15.53
CA LYS A 681 37.15 -38.43 -16.52
C LYS A 681 35.72 -38.55 -15.92
N THR A 682 35.65 -39.09 -14.72
CA THR A 682 34.36 -39.27 -13.99
C THR A 682 33.71 -37.96 -13.56
N GLU A 683 34.43 -36.85 -13.50
CA GLU A 683 33.89 -35.55 -13.17
C GLU A 683 33.18 -34.85 -14.39
N TRP A 684 33.38 -35.41 -15.59
CA TRP A 684 32.77 -34.89 -16.82
C TRP A 684 31.37 -35.45 -17.09
N GLU A 685 31.03 -36.62 -16.55
CA GLU A 685 29.77 -37.32 -16.81
C GLU A 685 28.51 -36.65 -16.21
N GLY A 686 28.67 -35.54 -15.49
CA GLY A 686 27.58 -34.75 -14.91
C GLY A 686 27.30 -33.41 -15.63
N LEU A 687 27.99 -33.11 -16.73
CA LEU A 687 27.91 -31.83 -17.43
C LEU A 687 27.16 -31.90 -18.78
N ASP A 688 26.62 -33.10 -19.17
CA ASP A 688 25.77 -33.28 -20.33
C ASP A 688 24.29 -32.92 -20.09
#